data_58e4f086e104d5dc86e08cab5d415937
#
_entry.id   58e4f086e104d5dc86e08cab5d415937
#
_cell.length_a   1.000
_cell.length_b   1.000
_cell.length_c   1.000
_cell.angle_alpha   90.00
_cell.angle_beta   90.00
_cell.angle_gamma   90.00
#
_symmetry.space_group_name_H-M   'P 1'
#
loop_
_entity.id
_entity.type
_entity.pdbx_description
1 polymer ?
#
loop_
_entity_poly.entity_id
_entity_poly.type
_entity_poly.pdbx_seq_one_letter_code
_entity_poly.pdbx_strand_id
1 'polypeptide(L)'
;MEEDPRWWQASESNRDLREARGNKRGVSGGARWKSRMEDGFSSYSSLYDTSSLLQFCNDDSASAASSMEVMDRIASLEQRVQMQEDEIQLLKSALADVVRRLNISEEQNAMTNRRGPTKARPMMAALPLRHTVSNDTVLPKKSCGMVTPSLTGSRKDAAAPTTKSLSSLSGIPTRLIYITSPYSTVRRTNSNETMGTLTRKDSSDSKSNRTRTGSTGSNSSSKRASESKLKEPVFNAEEGYVKMYLKGRPITMYMPKDLVETYCLEAKSDLPNKKLKLDWVYGYRGRDCRSNLYLLPTGETVYFIASVVVLYNVEEQLQRHYTGHTDDIKCLAVHPDKITIATGQVAGTSSEGKQLAPHVRVWDSVSLNTLHILGTGFFDRALVCLAFSKSNGGNTLCVVDDSNDHVLSVWDWQREERLADVKCSNEAVFAADFHPTDTNIIVTCGKSHLYFWTLERGTLTKKQGLFEKQEKPKFVLCVTFSENGDTITGDSSGNILVWGKGTNRISHAIQGAHEGSIFALCMLRNSTLVSGGKDRKLLSWDGSYQQIQSVEVPELFGPVRTVAEGKRESVLIGTTRNYVLQGSLYGEFTPITQGHTDELWGLAVHPWKPHFLTCGHDKHVSLWDASSHQPVWTKTMEDAAQSAGFHPSGAVVAIGTQTGRWLVLDTDSKDLVTVHTDGNEQLSVIRFAPDGDFLAIGSHDNYIYIYAVGESGRKYSRVGKCSGHSSFITHLDWSVDSQYLVSNSGDYEILYWIPSVCKQVVSVETTRDIPWATSNCTLGFQVFGLWPDGSDGTDINAVSRSNEKRLLVTGDDFGKVHLFSFPCSQFRAPSHVYGGHSSHVTNVKFLFDDSCLVSTGGKDMSVMQWRVV
;
A
#
# COMPACT_ATOMS: atom_id res chain seq x y z
N MET A 1 -14.07 -60.81 2.17
CA MET A 1 -13.01 -61.68 2.55
C MET A 1 -11.83 -60.76 2.80
N GLU A 2 -11.72 -60.19 3.99
CA GLU A 2 -10.95 -60.78 5.12
C GLU A 2 -9.48 -60.84 4.73
N GLU A 3 -8.49 -60.27 5.43
CA GLU A 3 -8.30 -59.96 6.87
C GLU A 3 -7.08 -59.00 7.03
N ASP A 4 -7.18 -58.13 8.00
CA ASP A 4 -6.13 -57.54 8.85
C ASP A 4 -5.53 -58.68 9.79
N PRO A 5 -4.52 -58.50 10.62
CA PRO A 5 -3.76 -57.34 11.12
C PRO A 5 -2.32 -57.61 11.70
N ARG A 6 -1.67 -56.48 12.17
CA ARG A 6 -0.84 -56.34 13.44
C ARG A 6 0.54 -56.97 13.57
N TRP A 7 1.39 -56.23 14.21
CA TRP A 7 2.24 -56.43 15.45
C TRP A 7 3.57 -55.72 15.32
N TRP A 8 3.95 -54.93 16.17
CA TRP A 8 4.32 -54.56 17.54
C TRP A 8 5.72 -53.90 17.54
N GLN A 9 5.89 -52.75 18.16
CA GLN A 9 6.36 -52.33 19.51
C GLN A 9 7.82 -52.65 19.87
N ALA A 10 8.49 -51.54 20.17
CA ALA A 10 9.14 -51.09 21.41
C ALA A 10 10.59 -51.56 21.72
N SER A 11 11.41 -50.61 22.11
CA SER A 11 12.05 -50.44 23.42
C SER A 11 13.14 -49.37 23.34
N GLU A 12 13.03 -48.29 24.04
CA GLU A 12 13.68 -47.85 25.30
C GLU A 12 15.09 -48.34 25.54
N SER A 13 16.01 -47.43 25.82
CA SER A 13 16.68 -47.14 27.09
C SER A 13 17.96 -46.35 26.85
N ASN A 14 18.10 -45.16 27.38
CA ASN A 14 18.54 -44.78 28.72
C ASN A 14 20.05 -44.56 28.91
N ARG A 15 20.34 -43.37 29.49
CA ARG A 15 21.37 -42.97 30.45
C ARG A 15 22.72 -42.50 29.91
N ASP A 16 23.03 -41.32 30.23
CA ASP A 16 23.52 -40.58 31.42
C ASP A 16 25.01 -40.29 31.37
N LEU A 17 25.36 -39.13 31.75
CA LEU A 17 26.36 -38.66 32.71
C LEU A 17 27.32 -37.56 32.19
N ARG A 18 27.07 -36.35 32.71
CA ARG A 18 27.88 -35.54 33.66
C ARG A 18 29.07 -34.74 33.11
N GLU A 19 28.91 -33.45 33.30
CA GLU A 19 29.68 -32.49 34.13
C GLU A 19 31.20 -32.42 34.01
N ALA A 20 31.67 -31.20 33.80
CA ALA A 20 32.64 -30.43 34.59
C ALA A 20 32.88 -29.06 33.95
N ARG A 21 32.48 -28.00 34.56
CA ARG A 21 33.13 -27.04 35.46
C ARG A 21 34.49 -26.52 35.02
N GLY A 22 34.56 -25.16 34.97
CA GLY A 22 35.78 -24.40 35.29
C GLY A 22 35.88 -23.05 34.56
N ASN A 23 35.41 -21.99 35.06
CA ASN A 23 35.95 -20.99 35.94
C ASN A 23 36.76 -19.86 35.26
N LYS A 24 36.17 -18.64 35.30
CA LYS A 24 36.65 -17.35 35.77
C LYS A 24 37.78 -16.60 35.07
N ARG A 25 37.43 -15.34 34.85
CA ARG A 25 38.00 -13.99 35.07
C ARG A 25 37.97 -13.20 33.77
N GLY A 26 37.35 -12.07 33.60
CA GLY A 26 37.20 -10.90 34.45
C GLY A 26 38.18 -9.84 34.08
N VAL A 27 37.83 -8.77 33.41
CA VAL A 27 38.32 -7.44 33.66
C VAL A 27 37.47 -6.43 32.85
N SER A 28 37.03 -5.46 33.58
CA SER A 28 36.40 -4.19 33.30
C SER A 28 37.13 -3.28 32.35
N GLY A 29 36.35 -2.43 31.66
CA GLY A 29 36.84 -1.23 31.00
C GLY A 29 35.73 -0.45 30.37
N GLY A 30 35.08 0.42 31.14
CA GLY A 30 34.08 1.37 30.61
C GLY A 30 34.77 2.59 29.99
N ALA A 31 34.19 3.14 28.97
CA ALA A 31 34.32 4.54 28.63
C ALA A 31 33.03 5.05 27.97
N ARG A 32 32.44 5.99 28.63
CA ARG A 32 31.46 6.96 28.15
C ARG A 32 31.98 7.73 26.97
N TRP A 33 31.19 7.88 25.93
CA TRP A 33 31.20 9.12 25.16
C TRP A 33 29.76 9.60 24.98
N LYS A 34 29.52 10.76 25.59
CA LYS A 34 28.35 11.64 25.36
C LYS A 34 28.81 12.71 24.39
N SER A 35 27.95 13.09 23.54
CA SER A 35 27.63 14.46 23.17
C SER A 35 27.57 14.77 21.68
N ARG A 36 26.44 15.36 21.38
CA ARG A 36 26.19 16.49 20.46
C ARG A 36 26.29 16.24 18.96
N MET A 37 25.19 16.39 18.29
CA MET A 37 24.90 17.60 17.52
C MET A 37 23.44 17.67 17.12
N GLU A 38 22.90 18.82 17.39
CA GLU A 38 21.65 19.38 16.87
C GLU A 38 21.91 19.99 15.48
N ASP A 39 20.84 20.09 14.70
CA ASP A 39 20.56 20.98 13.58
C ASP A 39 20.96 20.56 12.16
N GLY A 40 19.91 20.46 11.35
CA GLY A 40 19.97 20.44 9.90
C GLY A 40 18.70 19.89 9.23
N PHE A 41 17.55 20.52 9.46
CA PHE A 41 16.32 20.20 8.74
C PHE A 41 16.41 20.67 7.29
N SER A 42 16.27 19.74 6.36
CA SER A 42 15.75 20.03 5.03
C SER A 42 14.81 18.91 4.62
N SER A 43 13.53 19.21 4.64
CA SER A 43 12.45 18.33 4.22
C SER A 43 12.36 18.32 2.70
N TYR A 44 12.54 17.14 2.10
CA TYR A 44 12.08 16.83 0.76
C TYR A 44 11.25 15.55 0.80
N SER A 45 9.95 15.71 0.73
CA SER A 45 9.04 14.62 0.40
C SER A 45 8.85 14.62 -1.12
N SER A 46 9.47 13.69 -1.83
CA SER A 46 9.15 13.43 -3.22
C SER A 46 8.28 12.19 -3.31
N LEU A 47 7.15 12.35 -3.96
CA LEU A 47 6.23 11.30 -4.38
C LEU A 47 6.98 10.23 -5.18
N TYR A 48 6.90 9.00 -4.69
CA TYR A 48 7.18 7.84 -5.50
C TYR A 48 6.01 7.65 -6.45
N ASP A 49 6.23 7.98 -7.71
CA ASP A 49 5.39 7.50 -8.78
C ASP A 49 5.85 6.08 -9.17
N THR A 50 5.37 5.09 -8.41
CA THR A 50 5.48 3.68 -8.82
C THR A 50 4.64 3.40 -10.08
N SER A 51 3.85 4.39 -10.53
CA SER A 51 3.02 4.29 -11.72
C SER A 51 3.84 4.07 -12.98
N SER A 52 5.06 4.60 -13.09
CA SER A 52 5.87 4.38 -14.29
C SER A 52 6.42 2.95 -14.41
N LEU A 53 6.69 2.28 -13.29
CA LEU A 53 7.08 0.85 -13.29
C LEU A 53 5.88 -0.09 -13.36
N LEU A 54 4.77 0.28 -12.72
CA LEU A 54 3.48 -0.41 -12.84
C LEU A 54 2.88 -0.19 -14.23
N GLN A 55 3.04 0.98 -14.81
CA GLN A 55 2.63 1.29 -16.18
C GLN A 55 3.44 0.47 -17.19
N PHE A 56 4.74 0.26 -16.94
CA PHE A 56 5.53 -0.69 -17.74
C PHE A 56 5.01 -2.15 -17.63
N CYS A 57 4.45 -2.54 -16.51
CA CYS A 57 3.82 -3.87 -16.33
C CYS A 57 2.39 -3.94 -16.89
N ASN A 58 1.67 -2.81 -16.97
CA ASN A 58 0.29 -2.72 -17.45
C ASN A 58 0.17 -2.35 -18.94
N ASP A 59 1.07 -1.50 -19.47
CA ASP A 59 1.10 -1.14 -20.90
C ASP A 59 1.43 -2.35 -21.82
N ASP A 60 1.95 -3.39 -21.21
CA ASP A 60 2.21 -4.64 -21.89
C ASP A 60 0.96 -5.51 -22.15
N SER A 61 -0.23 -5.11 -21.68
CA SER A 61 -1.48 -5.83 -22.00
C SER A 61 -2.15 -5.39 -23.30
N ALA A 62 -1.62 -4.36 -23.98
CA ALA A 62 -2.11 -3.91 -25.28
C ALA A 62 -1.31 -4.57 -26.40
N SER A 63 -1.64 -5.82 -26.69
CA SER A 63 -1.21 -6.54 -27.87
C SER A 63 -1.82 -5.94 -29.12
N ALA A 64 -0.95 -5.55 -30.09
CA ALA A 64 -1.24 -5.42 -31.50
C ALA A 64 -2.34 -4.44 -31.96
N ALA A 65 -2.37 -3.25 -31.41
CA ALA A 65 -2.90 -2.10 -32.14
C ALA A 65 -1.73 -1.43 -32.88
N SER A 66 -1.94 -1.07 -34.14
CA SER A 66 -0.88 -0.48 -34.99
C SER A 66 -0.24 0.73 -34.29
N SER A 67 1.04 0.97 -34.50
CA SER A 67 1.79 2.10 -33.92
C SER A 67 1.12 3.47 -34.18
N MET A 68 0.23 3.57 -35.15
CA MET A 68 -0.58 4.72 -35.48
C MET A 68 -1.70 4.97 -34.45
N GLU A 69 -2.36 3.92 -33.97
CA GLU A 69 -3.45 4.01 -32.98
C GLU A 69 -2.95 4.39 -31.60
N VAL A 70 -1.73 4.00 -31.25
CA VAL A 70 -1.07 4.39 -29.99
C VAL A 70 -0.64 5.87 -30.04
N MET A 71 -0.12 6.33 -31.18
CA MET A 71 0.25 7.74 -31.37
C MET A 71 -0.97 8.66 -31.35
N ASP A 72 -2.09 8.23 -31.95
CA ASP A 72 -3.35 8.97 -31.90
C ASP A 72 -3.94 9.05 -30.48
N ARG A 73 -3.77 7.99 -29.67
CA ARG A 73 -4.18 8.01 -28.25
C ARG A 73 -3.27 8.89 -27.41
N ILE A 74 -1.96 8.92 -27.65
CA ILE A 74 -1.03 9.81 -26.97
C ILE A 74 -1.37 11.28 -27.34
N ALA A 75 -1.55 11.60 -28.61
CA ALA A 75 -1.95 12.93 -29.04
C ALA A 75 -3.29 13.36 -28.44
N SER A 76 -4.25 12.45 -28.33
CA SER A 76 -5.54 12.72 -27.66
C SER A 76 -5.39 12.96 -26.16
N LEU A 77 -4.46 12.25 -25.47
CA LEU A 77 -4.17 12.46 -24.05
C LEU A 77 -3.43 13.78 -23.82
N GLU A 78 -2.46 14.12 -24.66
CA GLU A 78 -1.75 15.40 -24.61
C GLU A 78 -2.71 16.57 -24.81
N GLN A 79 -3.64 16.47 -25.76
CA GLN A 79 -4.68 17.46 -25.98
C GLN A 79 -5.63 17.62 -24.80
N ARG A 80 -5.95 16.51 -24.10
CA ARG A 80 -6.79 16.54 -22.88
C ARG A 80 -6.05 17.16 -21.70
N VAL A 81 -4.77 16.87 -21.52
CA VAL A 81 -3.92 17.48 -20.49
C VAL A 81 -3.84 18.99 -20.74
N GLN A 82 -3.60 19.42 -21.97
CA GLN A 82 -3.56 20.83 -22.31
C GLN A 82 -4.88 21.54 -22.02
N MET A 83 -6.02 20.93 -22.36
CA MET A 83 -7.33 21.49 -22.01
C MET A 83 -7.55 21.61 -20.50
N GLN A 84 -7.06 20.66 -19.71
CA GLN A 84 -7.14 20.72 -18.24
C GLN A 84 -6.22 21.79 -17.65
N GLU A 85 -5.03 22.00 -18.21
CA GLU A 85 -4.15 23.09 -17.80
C GLU A 85 -4.76 24.46 -18.11
N ASP A 86 -5.39 24.62 -19.26
CA ASP A 86 -6.10 25.84 -19.63
C ASP A 86 -7.31 26.11 -18.71
N GLU A 87 -8.07 25.07 -18.34
CA GLU A 87 -9.19 25.17 -17.39
C GLU A 87 -8.71 25.56 -15.98
N ILE A 88 -7.58 25.02 -15.53
CA ILE A 88 -6.93 25.38 -14.27
C ILE A 88 -6.44 26.83 -14.28
N GLN A 89 -5.91 27.33 -15.39
CA GLN A 89 -5.50 28.71 -15.53
C GLN A 89 -6.70 29.67 -15.48
N LEU A 90 -7.80 29.26 -16.10
CA LEU A 90 -9.06 30.04 -16.10
C LEU A 90 -9.65 30.10 -14.67
N LEU A 91 -9.63 29.00 -13.93
CA LEU A 91 -10.06 28.95 -12.53
C LEU A 91 -9.16 29.77 -11.61
N LYS A 92 -7.83 29.74 -11.81
CA LYS A 92 -6.89 30.61 -11.09
C LYS A 92 -7.15 32.09 -11.32
N SER A 93 -7.45 32.46 -12.57
CA SER A 93 -7.81 33.83 -12.93
C SER A 93 -9.12 34.28 -12.27
N ALA A 94 -10.14 33.43 -12.29
CA ALA A 94 -11.43 33.69 -11.65
C ALA A 94 -11.29 33.79 -10.12
N LEU A 95 -10.48 32.96 -9.52
CA LEU A 95 -10.20 33.02 -8.07
C LEU A 95 -9.46 34.29 -7.68
N ALA A 96 -8.48 34.72 -8.49
CA ALA A 96 -7.77 35.96 -8.27
C ALA A 96 -8.72 37.19 -8.36
N ASP A 97 -9.71 37.17 -9.24
CA ASP A 97 -10.71 38.20 -9.38
C ASP A 97 -11.69 38.25 -8.20
N VAL A 98 -12.11 37.08 -7.69
CA VAL A 98 -12.93 36.96 -6.46
C VAL A 98 -12.18 37.50 -5.25
N VAL A 99 -10.91 37.13 -5.08
CA VAL A 99 -10.05 37.63 -3.97
C VAL A 99 -9.89 39.15 -4.09
N ARG A 100 -9.68 39.67 -5.28
CA ARG A 100 -9.57 41.12 -5.50
C ARG A 100 -10.88 41.85 -5.14
N ARG A 101 -12.04 41.30 -5.47
CA ARG A 101 -13.36 41.82 -5.09
C ARG A 101 -13.64 41.74 -3.59
N LEU A 102 -13.19 40.67 -2.91
CA LEU A 102 -13.28 40.55 -1.46
C LEU A 102 -12.43 41.61 -0.77
N ASN A 103 -11.17 41.81 -1.20
CA ASN A 103 -10.31 42.85 -0.65
C ASN A 103 -10.89 44.25 -0.82
N ILE A 104 -11.46 44.59 -1.99
CA ILE A 104 -12.14 45.86 -2.24
C ILE A 104 -13.36 46.00 -1.32
N SER A 105 -14.13 44.93 -1.10
CA SER A 105 -15.28 44.92 -0.18
C SER A 105 -14.88 45.13 1.28
N GLU A 106 -13.76 44.53 1.71
CA GLU A 106 -13.20 44.71 3.06
C GLU A 106 -12.69 46.15 3.26
N GLU A 107 -12.02 46.75 2.25
CA GLU A 107 -11.60 48.13 2.29
C GLU A 107 -12.77 49.09 2.36
N GLN A 108 -13.86 48.85 1.61
CA GLN A 108 -15.08 49.63 1.64
C GLN A 108 -15.80 49.52 3.01
N ASN A 109 -15.82 48.33 3.62
CA ASN A 109 -16.36 48.11 4.96
C ASN A 109 -15.51 48.77 6.06
N ALA A 110 -14.19 48.84 5.87
CA ALA A 110 -13.27 49.54 6.77
C ALA A 110 -13.41 51.06 6.68
N MET A 111 -13.78 51.61 5.50
CA MET A 111 -14.04 53.05 5.33
C MET A 111 -15.40 53.46 5.87
N THR A 112 -16.43 52.62 5.84
CA THR A 112 -17.76 52.89 6.36
C THR A 112 -17.81 52.87 7.89
N ASN A 113 -16.94 52.12 8.57
CA ASN A 113 -16.86 52.08 10.00
C ASN A 113 -16.10 53.25 10.66
N ARG A 114 -15.58 54.23 9.90
CA ARG A 114 -14.88 55.40 10.44
C ARG A 114 -15.70 56.70 10.54
N ARG A 115 -17.01 56.69 10.24
CA ARG A 115 -17.86 57.86 10.41
C ARG A 115 -19.05 57.61 11.34
N GLY A 116 -19.00 58.14 12.54
CA GLY A 116 -20.06 58.21 13.52
C GLY A 116 -21.16 59.22 13.13
N PRO A 117 -22.31 59.24 13.77
CA PRO A 117 -23.58 59.65 13.20
C PRO A 117 -23.85 61.19 13.27
N THR A 118 -24.32 61.79 12.20
CA THR A 118 -25.11 63.03 12.27
C THR A 118 -26.32 62.96 11.33
N LYS A 119 -27.41 63.60 11.83
CA LYS A 119 -28.79 63.50 11.43
C LYS A 119 -29.16 64.27 10.13
N ALA A 120 -30.23 63.79 9.52
CA ALA A 120 -31.35 64.44 8.85
C ALA A 120 -31.33 64.74 7.34
N ARG A 121 -32.12 63.96 6.62
CA ARG A 121 -33.28 64.25 5.69
C ARG A 121 -33.14 65.31 4.55
N PRO A 122 -34.08 65.29 3.55
CA PRO A 122 -34.05 64.53 2.30
C PRO A 122 -34.21 65.50 1.08
N MET A 123 -34.02 65.01 -0.13
CA MET A 123 -34.91 65.26 -1.29
C MET A 123 -34.27 65.02 -2.65
N MET A 124 -34.98 64.18 -3.37
CA MET A 124 -35.35 64.27 -4.81
C MET A 124 -34.31 64.54 -5.90
N ALA A 125 -34.34 63.65 -6.86
CA ALA A 125 -34.63 63.79 -8.29
C ALA A 125 -33.49 64.06 -9.27
N ALA A 126 -33.59 63.27 -10.31
CA ALA A 126 -33.29 63.55 -11.72
C ALA A 126 -31.96 63.12 -12.32
N LEU A 127 -32.09 62.13 -13.15
CA LEU A 127 -31.37 61.93 -14.42
C LEU A 127 -31.60 63.14 -15.33
N PRO A 128 -30.85 63.39 -16.38
CA PRO A 128 -30.25 62.48 -17.34
C PRO A 128 -29.03 62.97 -18.14
N LEU A 129 -28.54 62.12 -18.98
CA LEU A 129 -28.04 62.28 -20.36
C LEU A 129 -26.61 62.79 -20.67
N ARG A 130 -25.90 61.94 -21.36
CA ARG A 130 -25.26 62.10 -22.71
C ARG A 130 -23.95 62.81 -22.93
N HIS A 131 -23.20 62.18 -23.80
CA HIS A 131 -22.28 62.59 -24.89
C HIS A 131 -20.87 63.00 -24.47
N THR A 132 -19.80 62.81 -25.21
CA THR A 132 -19.43 62.26 -26.54
C THR A 132 -17.93 62.39 -26.70
N VAL A 133 -17.34 61.53 -27.52
CA VAL A 133 -16.34 61.84 -28.57
C VAL A 133 -14.91 62.16 -28.06
N SER A 134 -13.78 61.73 -28.57
CA SER A 134 -13.37 61.11 -29.82
C SER A 134 -11.83 61.03 -29.87
N ASN A 135 -11.37 60.19 -30.73
CA ASN A 135 -10.24 60.27 -31.66
C ASN A 135 -8.83 59.99 -31.08
N ASP A 136 -7.93 59.50 -31.81
CA ASP A 136 -7.67 58.99 -33.16
C ASP A 136 -6.35 58.17 -33.15
N THR A 137 -6.15 57.35 -34.02
CA THR A 137 -5.50 57.04 -35.30
C THR A 137 -4.37 56.02 -35.08
N VAL A 138 -4.01 55.05 -35.92
CA VAL A 138 -3.90 54.91 -37.36
C VAL A 138 -3.57 53.48 -37.73
N LEU A 139 -4.20 52.95 -38.78
CA LEU A 139 -3.87 51.73 -39.52
C LEU A 139 -2.80 52.00 -40.59
N PRO A 140 -2.18 51.06 -41.27
CA PRO A 140 -2.77 50.42 -42.44
C PRO A 140 -2.40 48.94 -42.72
N LYS A 141 -3.31 48.16 -43.22
CA LYS A 141 -3.74 47.65 -44.54
C LYS A 141 -2.69 46.90 -45.38
N LYS A 142 -3.08 45.66 -45.82
CA LYS A 142 -3.52 45.25 -47.18
C LYS A 142 -3.68 43.73 -47.21
N SER A 143 -4.73 43.19 -47.59
CA SER A 143 -5.64 43.00 -48.77
C SER A 143 -5.22 41.78 -49.60
N CYS A 144 -6.01 40.90 -49.98
CA CYS A 144 -7.08 40.65 -50.96
C CYS A 144 -7.15 39.13 -51.14
N GLY A 145 -8.18 38.46 -51.48
CA GLY A 145 -9.48 38.67 -52.01
C GLY A 145 -10.13 37.32 -52.33
N MET A 146 -11.37 37.26 -52.18
CA MET A 146 -12.48 36.81 -53.02
C MET A 146 -12.30 35.63 -53.97
N VAL A 147 -13.23 34.61 -53.90
CA VAL A 147 -14.44 34.56 -54.76
C VAL A 147 -15.20 33.27 -54.49
N THR A 148 -16.48 33.34 -54.22
CA THR A 148 -17.52 32.32 -54.43
C THR A 148 -18.05 32.43 -55.87
N PRO A 149 -18.75 31.49 -56.47
CA PRO A 149 -20.12 31.09 -56.15
C PRO A 149 -20.59 29.66 -56.52
N SER A 150 -21.59 29.28 -55.81
CA SER A 150 -22.87 28.59 -56.05
C SER A 150 -23.15 27.70 -57.29
N LEU A 151 -24.00 26.73 -57.06
CA LEU A 151 -25.27 26.32 -57.68
C LEU A 151 -25.38 24.89 -58.25
N THR A 152 -26.46 24.24 -57.82
CA THR A 152 -27.38 23.28 -58.50
C THR A 152 -26.88 21.84 -58.72
N GLY A 153 -27.63 20.80 -58.49
CA GLY A 153 -29.02 20.56 -58.27
C GLY A 153 -29.39 19.10 -58.56
N SER A 154 -30.44 18.66 -57.97
CA SER A 154 -31.45 17.68 -58.45
C SER A 154 -31.28 16.18 -58.38
N ARG A 155 -32.10 15.58 -57.51
CA ARG A 155 -33.12 14.55 -57.80
C ARG A 155 -32.66 13.18 -58.33
N LYS A 156 -33.12 12.02 -57.86
CA LYS A 156 -34.43 11.44 -57.51
C LYS A 156 -34.30 9.99 -56.99
N ASP A 157 -35.10 9.62 -56.11
CA ASP A 157 -36.20 8.60 -55.96
C ASP A 157 -35.75 7.19 -55.67
N ALA A 158 -36.25 6.58 -54.73
CA ALA A 158 -37.47 6.00 -54.20
C ALA A 158 -37.13 4.62 -53.62
N ALA A 159 -37.66 4.03 -52.65
CA ALA A 159 -38.92 3.83 -52.02
C ALA A 159 -38.75 3.08 -50.68
N ALA A 160 -39.58 3.41 -49.72
CA ALA A 160 -39.86 2.69 -48.49
C ALA A 160 -40.76 1.45 -48.77
N PRO A 161 -41.22 0.60 -47.76
CA PRO A 161 -41.79 1.05 -46.49
C PRO A 161 -41.68 0.11 -45.25
N THR A 162 -41.91 0.77 -44.08
CA THR A 162 -42.73 0.31 -42.93
C THR A 162 -42.18 -0.80 -42.02
N THR A 163 -42.18 -0.67 -40.71
CA THR A 163 -43.18 -0.21 -39.73
C THR A 163 -42.59 0.01 -38.32
N LYS A 164 -43.01 1.13 -37.71
CA LYS A 164 -43.48 1.40 -36.33
C LYS A 164 -42.69 0.85 -35.13
N SER A 165 -42.44 1.54 -34.04
CA SER A 165 -43.00 2.80 -33.52
C SER A 165 -42.28 3.16 -32.18
N LEU A 166 -42.07 4.48 -31.96
CA LEU A 166 -42.18 5.27 -30.72
C LEU A 166 -41.19 4.96 -29.60
N SER A 167 -40.53 5.88 -28.93
CA SER A 167 -40.53 7.34 -28.87
C SER A 167 -39.35 7.82 -28.04
N SER A 168 -38.63 8.77 -28.54
CA SER A 168 -38.07 9.99 -27.95
C SER A 168 -37.93 10.11 -26.44
N LEU A 169 -36.70 10.48 -25.95
CA LEU A 169 -36.37 11.80 -25.55
C LEU A 169 -34.94 11.90 -25.04
N SER A 170 -34.21 12.76 -25.69
CA SER A 170 -33.13 13.69 -25.26
C SER A 170 -32.13 13.23 -24.21
N GLY A 171 -30.89 13.16 -24.67
CA GLY A 171 -29.69 13.06 -23.89
C GLY A 171 -29.24 14.39 -23.26
N ILE A 172 -28.57 14.23 -22.15
CA ILE A 172 -27.60 15.19 -21.61
C ILE A 172 -26.37 14.36 -21.22
N PRO A 173 -25.17 14.73 -21.62
CA PRO A 173 -23.98 13.96 -21.27
C PRO A 173 -23.58 14.26 -19.82
N THR A 174 -23.61 13.26 -18.99
CA THR A 174 -23.09 13.31 -17.63
C THR A 174 -21.58 13.21 -17.67
N ARG A 175 -20.90 14.27 -17.27
CA ARG A 175 -19.47 14.29 -17.02
C ARG A 175 -19.15 13.38 -15.84
N LEU A 176 -18.38 12.37 -16.07
CA LEU A 176 -17.72 11.60 -15.01
C LEU A 176 -16.62 12.48 -14.41
N ILE A 177 -16.86 12.94 -13.19
CA ILE A 177 -15.81 13.50 -12.33
C ILE A 177 -15.26 12.33 -11.55
N TYR A 178 -14.05 11.89 -11.89
CA TYR A 178 -13.28 11.01 -11.03
C TYR A 178 -12.82 11.80 -9.81
N ILE A 179 -13.51 11.60 -8.70
CA ILE A 179 -13.02 12.02 -7.40
C ILE A 179 -12.21 10.83 -6.87
N THR A 180 -10.90 10.95 -6.96
CA THR A 180 -9.98 10.05 -6.27
C THR A 180 -10.20 10.13 -4.77
N SER A 181 -10.26 8.97 -4.16
CA SER A 181 -10.38 8.75 -2.71
C SER A 181 -9.46 9.67 -1.89
N PRO A 182 -9.94 10.26 -0.78
CA PRO A 182 -9.16 11.17 0.07
C PRO A 182 -8.14 10.50 1.00
N TYR A 183 -7.77 9.25 0.78
CA TYR A 183 -6.68 8.61 1.53
C TYR A 183 -5.31 8.87 0.92
N SER A 184 -5.04 10.11 0.53
CA SER A 184 -3.69 10.53 0.21
C SER A 184 -3.19 11.43 1.32
N THR A 185 -2.13 11.00 1.95
CA THR A 185 -1.23 11.71 2.86
C THR A 185 -1.29 13.23 2.73
N VAL A 186 -1.72 13.90 3.78
CA VAL A 186 -1.73 15.36 3.90
C VAL A 186 -0.29 15.86 3.91
N ARG A 187 0.13 16.45 2.80
CA ARG A 187 1.33 17.27 2.74
C ARG A 187 1.09 18.60 3.44
N ARG A 188 1.90 18.91 4.43
CA ARG A 188 2.08 20.27 4.91
C ARG A 188 2.89 21.06 3.88
N THR A 189 2.27 21.99 3.20
CA THR A 189 2.95 23.06 2.49
C THR A 189 3.02 24.27 3.41
N ASN A 190 4.21 24.61 3.87
CA ASN A 190 4.51 25.96 4.31
C ASN A 190 5.37 26.61 3.24
N SER A 191 4.77 27.47 2.47
CA SER A 191 5.48 28.46 1.62
C SER A 191 5.76 29.70 2.44
N ASN A 192 7.01 30.07 2.59
CA ASN A 192 7.40 31.48 2.72
C ASN A 192 8.80 31.69 2.16
N GLU A 193 8.83 32.28 1.00
CA GLU A 193 9.97 33.01 0.48
C GLU A 193 10.14 34.32 1.23
N THR A 194 11.35 34.69 1.56
CA THR A 194 11.91 36.02 1.23
C THR A 194 13.40 36.04 1.39
N MET A 195 14.06 36.48 0.34
CA MET A 195 15.47 36.85 0.23
C MET A 195 15.82 38.03 1.14
N GLY A 196 17.07 38.05 1.61
CA GLY A 196 17.71 39.26 2.18
C GLY A 196 19.13 38.96 2.65
N THR A 197 20.06 39.38 1.87
CA THR A 197 21.52 39.29 1.99
C THR A 197 22.13 40.17 3.08
N LEU A 198 23.25 39.70 3.61
CA LEU A 198 24.47 40.36 4.03
C LEU A 198 24.72 40.89 5.47
N THR A 199 25.76 40.36 5.98
CA THR A 199 26.96 40.90 6.67
C THR A 199 27.07 40.83 8.19
N ARG A 200 28.17 40.17 8.54
CA ARG A 200 29.04 40.15 9.70
C ARG A 200 29.00 41.37 10.66
N LYS A 201 29.05 41.17 11.96
CA LYS A 201 30.22 41.33 12.82
C LYS A 201 29.92 41.14 14.31
N ASP A 202 30.84 40.48 14.91
CA ASP A 202 31.34 40.30 16.27
C ASP A 202 30.92 41.26 17.40
N SER A 203 30.86 40.63 18.54
CA SER A 203 31.52 40.88 19.82
C SER A 203 30.63 41.18 21.04
N SER A 204 30.83 40.28 21.98
CA SER A 204 31.16 40.40 23.41
C SER A 204 30.24 41.12 24.40
N ASP A 205 29.97 40.33 25.43
CA ASP A 205 30.05 40.62 26.86
C ASP A 205 29.02 41.40 27.67
N SER A 206 28.62 40.62 28.67
CA SER A 206 28.52 40.96 30.09
C SER A 206 27.25 41.59 30.71
N LYS A 207 26.72 40.76 31.60
CA LYS A 207 26.25 40.99 32.96
C LYS A 207 25.36 42.20 33.34
N SER A 208 24.34 41.82 34.03
CA SER A 208 23.87 42.18 35.38
C SER A 208 22.54 42.94 35.52
N ASN A 209 21.69 42.27 36.34
CA ASN A 209 20.79 42.72 37.40
C ASN A 209 20.12 44.10 37.43
N ARG A 210 18.87 44.02 37.71
CA ARG A 210 18.04 44.77 38.68
C ARG A 210 16.82 45.57 38.18
N THR A 211 15.64 44.98 38.58
CA THR A 211 14.49 45.63 39.24
C THR A 211 13.94 46.99 38.86
N ARG A 212 12.65 46.96 38.63
CA ARG A 212 11.56 47.82 39.08
C ARG A 212 10.81 48.74 38.12
N THR A 213 9.51 48.39 38.03
CA THR A 213 8.32 49.28 38.05
C THR A 213 8.08 50.29 36.96
N GLY A 214 6.87 50.12 36.40
CA GLY A 214 6.02 51.27 36.08
C GLY A 214 5.51 51.40 34.68
N SER A 215 4.29 50.96 34.44
CA SER A 215 3.17 51.55 33.71
C SER A 215 3.31 52.04 32.26
N THR A 216 2.25 51.63 31.59
CA THR A 216 1.55 52.24 30.43
C THR A 216 2.07 52.04 29.02
N GLY A 217 1.40 51.15 28.31
CA GLY A 217 0.66 51.41 27.11
C GLY A 217 1.41 51.54 25.80
N SER A 218 1.40 50.50 25.00
CA SER A 218 0.91 50.55 23.62
C SER A 218 1.10 49.23 22.92
N ASN A 219 0.05 48.81 22.25
CA ASN A 219 -0.09 47.58 21.49
C ASN A 219 0.91 47.48 20.35
N SER A 220 1.72 46.45 20.35
CA SER A 220 2.25 45.85 19.11
C SER A 220 2.08 44.37 19.21
N SER A 221 1.14 43.86 18.43
CA SER A 221 0.82 42.44 18.29
C SER A 221 1.94 41.71 17.55
N SER A 222 2.86 41.13 18.28
CA SER A 222 3.68 40.04 17.75
C SER A 222 2.87 38.76 17.78
N LYS A 223 2.45 38.26 16.61
CA LYS A 223 1.93 36.91 16.45
C LYS A 223 3.01 35.89 16.84
N ARG A 224 3.04 35.48 18.07
CA ARG A 224 3.60 34.18 18.46
C ARG A 224 2.72 33.12 17.81
N ALA A 225 3.34 32.26 17.01
CA ALA A 225 2.73 30.99 16.65
C ALA A 225 2.39 30.26 17.96
N SER A 226 1.11 30.17 18.28
CA SER A 226 0.63 29.36 19.38
C SER A 226 0.80 27.91 18.93
N GLU A 227 1.71 27.18 19.54
CA GLU A 227 1.56 25.73 19.68
C GLU A 227 0.15 25.51 20.21
N SER A 228 -0.69 24.90 19.40
CA SER A 228 -2.02 24.49 19.84
C SER A 228 -1.80 23.39 20.87
N LYS A 229 -1.96 23.69 22.15
CA LYS A 229 -2.02 22.66 23.18
C LYS A 229 -3.11 21.68 22.76
N LEU A 230 -2.76 20.41 22.57
CA LEU A 230 -3.69 19.34 22.39
C LEU A 230 -4.72 19.40 23.53
N LYS A 231 -5.99 19.35 23.18
CA LYS A 231 -7.05 19.34 24.19
C LYS A 231 -7.11 17.95 24.78
N GLU A 232 -6.94 17.85 26.08
CA GLU A 232 -7.08 16.59 26.81
C GLU A 232 -8.55 16.14 26.84
N PRO A 233 -8.82 14.83 26.92
CA PRO A 233 -10.17 14.30 27.11
C PRO A 233 -10.79 14.80 28.40
N VAL A 234 -12.11 14.90 28.41
CA VAL A 234 -12.88 15.38 29.58
C VAL A 234 -13.95 14.36 29.92
N PHE A 235 -14.07 14.01 31.20
CA PHE A 235 -15.17 13.22 31.75
C PHE A 235 -16.18 14.12 32.42
N ASN A 236 -17.46 13.95 32.09
CA ASN A 236 -18.59 14.61 32.75
C ASN A 236 -19.44 13.56 33.50
N ALA A 237 -19.34 13.53 34.82
CA ALA A 237 -20.04 12.58 35.66
C ALA A 237 -21.57 12.85 35.77
N GLU A 238 -22.00 14.10 35.64
CA GLU A 238 -23.41 14.46 35.71
C GLU A 238 -24.21 13.95 34.53
N GLU A 239 -23.65 14.07 33.32
CA GLU A 239 -24.27 13.61 32.08
C GLU A 239 -23.81 12.19 31.66
N GLY A 240 -22.78 11.66 32.30
CA GLY A 240 -22.25 10.30 32.04
C GLY A 240 -21.62 10.11 30.68
N TYR A 241 -20.73 11.02 30.25
CA TYR A 241 -19.98 10.88 29.00
C TYR A 241 -18.49 11.18 29.15
N VAL A 242 -17.72 10.65 28.21
CA VAL A 242 -16.34 11.05 27.94
C VAL A 242 -16.30 11.83 26.62
N LYS A 243 -15.57 12.94 26.61
CA LYS A 243 -15.37 13.76 25.40
C LYS A 243 -13.89 13.76 25.03
N MET A 244 -13.56 13.30 23.81
CA MET A 244 -12.22 13.37 23.24
C MET A 244 -12.17 14.34 22.07
N TYR A 245 -10.95 14.59 21.56
CA TYR A 245 -10.73 15.52 20.46
C TYR A 245 -9.84 14.88 19.40
N LEU A 246 -10.39 14.63 18.20
CA LEU A 246 -9.64 14.20 17.02
C LEU A 246 -9.53 15.36 16.03
N LYS A 247 -8.31 15.74 15.65
CA LYS A 247 -8.06 16.98 14.86
C LYS A 247 -8.80 18.22 15.38
N GLY A 248 -8.95 18.31 16.70
CA GLY A 248 -9.65 19.43 17.35
C GLY A 248 -11.18 19.36 17.31
N ARG A 249 -11.79 18.37 16.65
CA ARG A 249 -13.23 18.09 16.69
C ARG A 249 -13.59 17.35 17.97
N PRO A 250 -14.58 17.81 18.75
CA PRO A 250 -15.03 17.12 19.94
C PRO A 250 -15.91 15.92 19.57
N ILE A 251 -15.64 14.77 20.16
CA ILE A 251 -16.45 13.56 20.03
C ILE A 251 -16.94 13.20 21.42
N THR A 252 -18.26 13.14 21.60
CA THR A 252 -18.90 12.80 22.88
C THR A 252 -19.36 11.35 22.84
N MET A 253 -18.93 10.57 23.82
CA MET A 253 -19.24 9.15 23.94
C MET A 253 -19.88 8.90 25.29
N TYR A 254 -21.15 8.52 25.27
CA TYR A 254 -21.91 8.21 26.48
C TYR A 254 -21.58 6.80 26.97
N MET A 255 -21.37 6.66 28.25
CA MET A 255 -21.14 5.38 28.91
C MET A 255 -22.42 4.75 29.46
N PRO A 256 -22.44 3.41 29.63
CA PRO A 256 -23.52 2.73 30.37
C PRO A 256 -23.75 3.33 31.74
N LYS A 257 -25.03 3.36 32.21
CA LYS A 257 -25.41 4.02 33.45
C LYS A 257 -24.72 3.44 34.67
N ASP A 258 -24.56 2.13 34.69
CA ASP A 258 -23.91 1.38 35.78
C ASP A 258 -22.44 1.72 35.97
N LEU A 259 -21.77 2.25 34.93
CA LEU A 259 -20.36 2.61 34.98
C LEU A 259 -20.09 4.05 35.42
N VAL A 260 -21.09 4.95 35.37
CA VAL A 260 -20.90 6.41 35.58
C VAL A 260 -20.31 6.73 36.95
N GLU A 261 -20.80 6.06 38.01
CA GLU A 261 -20.34 6.31 39.37
C GLU A 261 -18.94 5.76 39.67
N THR A 262 -18.54 4.74 38.96
CA THR A 262 -17.26 4.03 39.19
C THR A 262 -16.15 4.41 38.22
N TYR A 263 -16.51 5.12 37.13
CA TYR A 263 -15.56 5.47 36.09
C TYR A 263 -14.56 6.55 36.52
N CYS A 264 -13.29 6.32 36.24
CA CYS A 264 -12.24 7.29 36.47
C CYS A 264 -11.40 7.40 35.19
N LEU A 265 -11.31 8.59 34.59
CA LEU A 265 -10.58 8.83 33.33
C LEU A 265 -9.09 8.53 33.44
N GLU A 266 -8.50 8.74 34.62
CA GLU A 266 -7.07 8.55 34.88
C GLU A 266 -6.72 7.14 35.37
N ALA A 267 -7.70 6.25 35.48
CA ALA A 267 -7.45 4.87 35.84
C ALA A 267 -6.56 4.19 34.80
N LYS A 268 -5.59 3.42 35.28
CA LYS A 268 -4.69 2.67 34.38
C LYS A 268 -5.29 1.31 34.07
N SER A 269 -5.35 0.96 32.80
CA SER A 269 -5.62 -0.40 32.37
C SER A 269 -4.32 -1.20 32.23
N ASP A 270 -4.42 -2.49 32.43
CA ASP A 270 -3.29 -3.40 32.27
C ASP A 270 -3.13 -3.85 30.81
N LEU A 271 -1.91 -4.16 30.43
CA LEU A 271 -1.64 -4.86 29.17
C LEU A 271 -2.40 -6.18 29.14
N PRO A 272 -2.89 -6.60 27.98
CA PRO A 272 -3.51 -7.91 27.85
C PRO A 272 -2.49 -9.03 28.19
N ASN A 273 -2.96 -10.03 28.90
CA ASN A 273 -2.13 -11.18 29.27
C ASN A 273 -1.83 -12.10 28.07
N LYS A 274 -2.62 -12.01 27.01
CA LYS A 274 -2.44 -12.68 25.73
C LYS A 274 -1.52 -11.87 24.83
N LYS A 275 -0.84 -12.57 23.92
CA LYS A 275 0.03 -11.99 22.88
C LYS A 275 -0.33 -12.57 21.52
N LEU A 276 0.12 -11.91 20.45
CA LEU A 276 0.05 -12.43 19.10
C LEU A 276 1.43 -12.98 18.68
N LYS A 277 1.43 -14.09 17.99
CA LYS A 277 2.60 -14.65 17.31
C LYS A 277 2.27 -14.82 15.85
N LEU A 278 3.09 -14.25 14.96
CA LEU A 278 2.93 -14.46 13.53
C LEU A 278 3.05 -15.96 13.22
N ASP A 279 2.01 -16.51 12.67
CA ASP A 279 1.87 -17.94 12.38
C ASP A 279 2.04 -18.23 10.90
N TRP A 280 1.36 -17.47 10.05
CA TRP A 280 1.39 -17.64 8.61
C TRP A 280 1.28 -16.31 7.87
N VAL A 281 1.96 -16.21 6.73
CA VAL A 281 1.88 -15.10 5.79
C VAL A 281 1.43 -15.63 4.44
N TYR A 282 0.29 -15.17 3.98
CA TYR A 282 -0.27 -15.48 2.66
C TYR A 282 0.20 -14.45 1.65
N GLY A 283 0.53 -14.92 0.47
CA GLY A 283 0.93 -14.04 -0.63
C GLY A 283 2.41 -14.13 -0.99
N TYR A 284 2.72 -13.54 -2.11
CA TYR A 284 4.05 -13.42 -2.69
C TYR A 284 4.11 -12.10 -3.45
N ARG A 285 5.27 -11.49 -3.55
CA ARG A 285 5.45 -10.24 -4.27
C ARG A 285 6.28 -10.43 -5.53
N GLY A 286 5.60 -10.73 -6.65
CA GLY A 286 6.23 -10.91 -7.96
C GLY A 286 5.87 -9.82 -8.96
N ARG A 287 4.74 -9.10 -8.74
CA ARG A 287 4.25 -8.08 -9.67
C ARG A 287 5.26 -6.95 -9.89
N ASP A 288 5.80 -6.37 -8.84
CA ASP A 288 6.68 -5.20 -8.87
C ASP A 288 8.13 -5.47 -8.37
N CYS A 289 8.41 -6.66 -7.83
CA CYS A 289 9.74 -7.06 -7.37
C CYS A 289 10.40 -8.07 -8.31
N ARG A 290 11.75 -8.09 -8.28
CA ARG A 290 12.59 -8.98 -9.08
C ARG A 290 13.43 -9.85 -8.16
N SER A 291 13.85 -11.02 -8.65
CA SER A 291 14.73 -11.94 -7.93
C SER A 291 14.26 -12.24 -6.49
N ASN A 292 12.94 -12.32 -6.30
CA ASN A 292 12.30 -12.53 -5.01
C ASN A 292 11.95 -14.02 -4.80
N LEU A 293 12.92 -14.92 -5.03
CA LEU A 293 12.69 -16.35 -4.84
C LEU A 293 14.02 -17.10 -4.80
N TYR A 294 14.26 -17.84 -3.72
CA TYR A 294 15.46 -18.67 -3.54
C TYR A 294 15.11 -19.95 -2.81
N LEU A 295 15.93 -21.00 -2.97
CA LEU A 295 15.87 -22.25 -2.21
C LEU A 295 17.11 -22.38 -1.34
N LEU A 296 16.92 -22.59 -0.05
CA LEU A 296 17.99 -22.90 0.90
C LEU A 296 18.28 -24.40 0.96
N PRO A 297 19.50 -24.79 1.43
CA PRO A 297 19.84 -26.20 1.65
C PRO A 297 18.91 -26.92 2.64
N THR A 298 18.26 -26.18 3.54
CA THR A 298 17.24 -26.68 4.47
C THR A 298 15.97 -27.16 3.77
N GLY A 299 15.83 -26.83 2.47
CA GLY A 299 14.62 -27.12 1.70
C GLY A 299 13.56 -26.06 1.82
N GLU A 300 13.83 -24.98 2.52
CA GLU A 300 12.94 -23.83 2.62
C GLU A 300 13.04 -22.93 1.41
N THR A 301 11.91 -22.56 0.86
CA THR A 301 11.78 -21.52 -0.16
C THR A 301 11.77 -20.16 0.52
N VAL A 302 12.65 -19.24 0.10
CA VAL A 302 12.78 -17.89 0.68
C VAL A 302 12.28 -16.85 -0.29
N TYR A 303 11.40 -15.98 0.21
CA TYR A 303 10.86 -14.82 -0.49
C TYR A 303 10.39 -13.76 0.51
N PHE A 304 10.11 -12.56 0.03
CA PHE A 304 9.57 -11.50 0.89
C PHE A 304 8.22 -10.99 0.40
N ILE A 305 7.44 -10.49 1.33
CA ILE A 305 6.22 -9.70 1.10
C ILE A 305 6.08 -8.70 2.24
N ALA A 306 5.65 -7.46 1.95
CA ALA A 306 5.60 -6.38 2.92
C ALA A 306 6.96 -6.19 3.63
N SER A 307 6.98 -6.10 4.96
CA SER A 307 8.22 -6.00 5.74
C SER A 307 8.74 -7.35 6.26
N VAL A 308 8.21 -8.49 5.77
CA VAL A 308 8.51 -9.84 6.26
C VAL A 308 9.23 -10.64 5.18
N VAL A 309 10.28 -11.39 5.59
CA VAL A 309 10.83 -12.46 4.76
C VAL A 309 10.28 -13.79 5.26
N VAL A 310 9.73 -14.56 4.34
CA VAL A 310 9.14 -15.87 4.58
C VAL A 310 10.14 -16.96 4.20
N LEU A 311 10.39 -17.90 5.10
CA LEU A 311 11.13 -19.14 4.89
C LEU A 311 10.12 -20.27 4.97
N TYR A 312 9.71 -20.79 3.82
CA TYR A 312 8.61 -21.76 3.71
C TYR A 312 9.10 -23.16 3.36
N ASN A 313 8.93 -24.10 4.27
CA ASN A 313 9.12 -25.51 4.00
C ASN A 313 7.81 -26.11 3.48
N VAL A 314 7.75 -26.36 2.18
CA VAL A 314 6.56 -26.85 1.49
C VAL A 314 6.22 -28.29 1.89
N GLU A 315 7.22 -29.12 2.20
CA GLU A 315 7.00 -30.53 2.57
C GLU A 315 6.38 -30.65 3.98
N GLU A 316 6.82 -29.78 4.90
CA GLU A 316 6.33 -29.75 6.30
C GLU A 316 5.14 -28.81 6.50
N GLN A 317 4.76 -28.05 5.49
CA GLN A 317 3.73 -27.00 5.57
C GLN A 317 3.99 -26.03 6.73
N LEU A 318 5.23 -25.59 6.88
CA LEU A 318 5.70 -24.74 7.97
C LEU A 318 6.37 -23.48 7.45
N GLN A 319 6.02 -22.33 8.01
CA GLN A 319 6.68 -21.06 7.75
C GLN A 319 7.48 -20.60 8.96
N ARG A 320 8.66 -20.02 8.70
CA ARG A 320 9.43 -19.20 9.63
C ARG A 320 9.54 -17.80 9.06
N HIS A 321 9.60 -16.78 9.91
CA HIS A 321 9.50 -15.41 9.50
C HIS A 321 10.65 -14.57 10.07
N TYR A 322 11.35 -13.84 9.18
CA TYR A 322 12.24 -12.77 9.61
C TYR A 322 11.48 -11.44 9.57
N THR A 323 11.33 -10.81 10.73
CA THR A 323 10.53 -9.60 10.96
C THR A 323 11.36 -8.40 11.40
N GLY A 324 12.66 -8.37 11.04
CA GLY A 324 13.57 -7.30 11.46
C GLY A 324 13.34 -5.95 10.78
N HIS A 325 12.70 -5.93 9.61
CA HIS A 325 12.42 -4.71 8.86
C HIS A 325 11.24 -3.92 9.45
N THR A 326 11.28 -2.62 9.23
CA THR A 326 10.27 -1.67 9.73
C THR A 326 9.36 -1.14 8.64
N ASP A 327 9.72 -1.39 7.37
CA ASP A 327 8.98 -0.97 6.19
C ASP A 327 9.25 -1.96 5.04
N ASP A 328 8.74 -1.67 3.87
CA ASP A 328 8.67 -2.52 2.69
C ASP A 328 10.04 -3.03 2.21
N ILE A 329 10.17 -4.34 2.03
CA ILE A 329 11.37 -4.96 1.48
C ILE A 329 11.28 -4.92 -0.05
N LYS A 330 12.38 -4.54 -0.74
CA LYS A 330 12.43 -4.44 -2.20
C LYS A 330 13.44 -5.38 -2.87
N CYS A 331 14.44 -5.83 -2.14
CA CYS A 331 15.48 -6.70 -2.69
C CYS A 331 16.01 -7.68 -1.63
N LEU A 332 16.47 -8.82 -2.12
CA LEU A 332 17.00 -9.92 -1.32
C LEU A 332 18.17 -10.58 -2.06
N ALA A 333 19.20 -10.96 -1.31
CA ALA A 333 20.33 -11.74 -1.83
C ALA A 333 20.75 -12.81 -0.82
N VAL A 334 21.10 -14.00 -1.31
CA VAL A 334 21.59 -15.11 -0.50
C VAL A 334 23.11 -15.20 -0.67
N HIS A 335 23.83 -15.21 0.45
CA HIS A 335 25.27 -15.34 0.51
C HIS A 335 25.72 -16.73 -0.02
N PRO A 336 26.95 -16.89 -0.54
CA PRO A 336 27.47 -18.18 -1.00
C PRO A 336 27.45 -19.31 0.03
N ASP A 337 27.50 -19.01 1.35
CA ASP A 337 27.35 -20.01 2.43
C ASP A 337 25.94 -20.63 2.50
N LYS A 338 24.95 -20.03 1.81
CA LYS A 338 23.54 -20.44 1.82
C LYS A 338 22.83 -20.34 3.17
N ILE A 339 23.42 -19.62 4.13
CA ILE A 339 22.89 -19.38 5.49
C ILE A 339 22.63 -17.88 5.70
N THR A 340 23.60 -17.05 5.32
CA THR A 340 23.50 -15.61 5.48
C THR A 340 22.67 -14.99 4.36
N ILE A 341 21.74 -14.11 4.72
CA ILE A 341 20.84 -13.42 3.78
C ILE A 341 20.95 -11.91 3.98
N ALA A 342 20.97 -11.17 2.90
CA ALA A 342 20.85 -9.72 2.91
C ALA A 342 19.51 -9.28 2.33
N THR A 343 18.86 -8.33 2.98
CA THR A 343 17.58 -7.74 2.55
C THR A 343 17.61 -6.23 2.66
N GLY A 344 17.01 -5.54 1.70
CA GLY A 344 16.98 -4.08 1.64
C GLY A 344 15.57 -3.54 1.67
N GLN A 345 15.34 -2.52 2.53
CA GLN A 345 14.04 -1.87 2.68
C GLN A 345 14.00 -0.45 2.10
N VAL A 346 12.78 0.06 1.92
CA VAL A 346 12.50 1.43 1.51
C VAL A 346 12.62 2.42 2.68
N ALA A 347 12.68 3.72 2.37
CA ALA A 347 12.44 4.77 3.33
C ALA A 347 10.96 4.81 3.73
N GLY A 348 10.68 4.95 5.01
CA GLY A 348 9.33 5.00 5.55
C GLY A 348 9.13 6.15 6.52
N THR A 349 7.97 6.17 7.17
CA THR A 349 7.64 7.14 8.21
C THR A 349 6.97 6.41 9.38
N SER A 350 7.45 6.63 10.59
CA SER A 350 6.82 6.09 11.79
C SER A 350 5.52 6.81 12.14
N SER A 351 4.71 6.24 13.02
CA SER A 351 3.49 6.86 13.59
C SER A 351 3.75 8.23 14.24
N GLU A 352 4.96 8.45 14.74
CA GLU A 352 5.41 9.72 15.32
C GLU A 352 5.85 10.76 14.26
N GLY A 353 5.74 10.44 12.97
CA GLY A 353 6.20 11.27 11.87
C GLY A 353 7.74 11.28 11.67
N LYS A 354 8.47 10.38 12.34
CA LYS A 354 9.92 10.24 12.18
C LYS A 354 10.23 9.50 10.88
N GLN A 355 11.16 10.04 10.10
CA GLN A 355 11.67 9.37 8.90
C GLN A 355 12.45 8.12 9.28
N LEU A 356 12.09 7.00 8.65
CA LEU A 356 12.81 5.73 8.72
C LEU A 356 13.71 5.62 7.50
N ALA A 357 15.01 5.63 7.72
CA ALA A 357 15.99 5.59 6.65
C ALA A 357 16.04 4.20 5.97
N PRO A 358 16.19 4.13 4.63
CA PRO A 358 16.45 2.88 3.94
C PRO A 358 17.78 2.30 4.39
N HIS A 359 17.87 1.00 4.53
CA HIS A 359 19.06 0.28 4.97
C HIS A 359 19.04 -1.18 4.55
N VAL A 360 20.22 -1.79 4.53
CA VAL A 360 20.37 -3.24 4.35
C VAL A 360 20.45 -3.89 5.71
N ARG A 361 19.76 -5.03 5.88
CA ARG A 361 19.95 -5.96 6.98
C ARG A 361 20.60 -7.24 6.48
N VAL A 362 21.70 -7.64 7.11
CA VAL A 362 22.34 -8.92 6.92
C VAL A 362 21.99 -9.77 8.14
N TRP A 363 21.42 -10.96 7.91
CA TRP A 363 20.87 -11.80 8.98
C TRP A 363 21.09 -13.30 8.69
N ASP A 364 21.02 -14.08 9.73
CA ASP A 364 21.23 -15.53 9.73
C ASP A 364 19.89 -16.26 9.55
N SER A 365 19.76 -17.12 8.52
CA SER A 365 18.51 -17.83 8.19
C SER A 365 18.15 -18.95 9.16
N VAL A 366 19.08 -19.42 9.97
CA VAL A 366 18.84 -20.47 10.96
C VAL A 366 18.28 -19.87 12.24
N SER A 367 18.97 -18.90 12.80
CA SER A 367 18.59 -18.23 14.05
C SER A 367 17.62 -17.07 13.88
N LEU A 368 17.47 -16.54 12.67
CA LEU A 368 16.70 -15.34 12.33
C LEU A 368 17.22 -14.06 13.03
N ASN A 369 18.47 -14.06 13.49
CA ASN A 369 19.09 -12.91 14.12
C ASN A 369 19.69 -11.97 13.09
N THR A 370 19.48 -10.66 13.26
CA THR A 370 20.20 -9.65 12.48
C THR A 370 21.66 -9.64 12.91
N LEU A 371 22.56 -9.80 11.95
CA LEU A 371 24.01 -9.75 12.16
C LEU A 371 24.52 -8.31 11.98
N HIS A 372 24.16 -7.64 10.88
CA HIS A 372 24.64 -6.32 10.52
C HIS A 372 23.53 -5.44 9.94
N ILE A 373 23.69 -4.11 10.08
CA ILE A 373 22.79 -3.11 9.50
C ILE A 373 23.66 -2.09 8.74
N LEU A 374 23.53 -2.03 7.41
CA LEU A 374 24.38 -1.24 6.55
C LEU A 374 23.67 -0.02 6.01
N GLY A 375 24.41 1.09 5.88
CA GLY A 375 24.05 2.24 5.08
C GLY A 375 22.92 3.12 5.63
N THR A 376 22.59 3.01 6.92
CA THR A 376 21.62 3.89 7.58
C THR A 376 22.06 5.35 7.44
N GLY A 377 21.24 6.18 6.76
CA GLY A 377 21.54 7.59 6.48
C GLY A 377 22.48 7.81 5.29
N PHE A 378 22.91 6.77 4.59
CA PHE A 378 23.65 6.85 3.34
C PHE A 378 22.75 6.71 2.12
N PHE A 379 21.83 5.72 2.13
CA PHE A 379 20.93 5.46 1.03
C PHE A 379 19.77 6.47 0.98
N ASP A 380 19.30 6.75 -0.23
CA ASP A 380 18.15 7.61 -0.49
C ASP A 380 16.97 6.78 -1.04
N ARG A 381 15.76 7.06 -0.54
CA ARG A 381 14.47 6.50 -0.94
C ARG A 381 14.30 4.98 -0.75
N ALA A 382 15.00 4.15 -1.51
CA ALA A 382 14.84 2.70 -1.49
C ALA A 382 16.11 1.97 -1.92
N LEU A 383 16.17 0.67 -1.67
CA LEU A 383 17.19 -0.22 -2.20
C LEU A 383 16.58 -1.09 -3.29
N VAL A 384 17.19 -1.16 -4.46
CA VAL A 384 16.63 -1.88 -5.62
C VAL A 384 17.39 -3.14 -5.98
N CYS A 385 18.71 -3.20 -5.75
CA CYS A 385 19.51 -4.37 -6.05
C CYS A 385 20.48 -4.69 -4.91
N LEU A 386 20.65 -5.98 -4.64
CA LEU A 386 21.63 -6.54 -3.72
C LEU A 386 22.31 -7.74 -4.35
N ALA A 387 23.63 -7.88 -4.20
CA ALA A 387 24.32 -9.13 -4.54
C ALA A 387 25.59 -9.29 -3.71
N PHE A 388 25.83 -10.50 -3.22
CA PHE A 388 27.11 -10.88 -2.61
C PHE A 388 28.13 -11.25 -3.67
N SER A 389 29.38 -10.91 -3.44
CA SER A 389 30.49 -11.44 -4.26
C SER A 389 30.56 -12.96 -4.14
N LYS A 390 30.97 -13.63 -5.24
CA LYS A 390 30.94 -15.11 -5.31
C LYS A 390 32.33 -15.72 -5.15
N SER A 391 33.32 -15.15 -5.81
CA SER A 391 34.67 -15.74 -5.91
C SER A 391 35.58 -15.49 -4.69
N ASN A 392 35.23 -14.57 -3.78
CA ASN A 392 35.98 -14.32 -2.53
C ASN A 392 35.27 -14.83 -1.28
N GLY A 393 34.35 -15.78 -1.43
CA GLY A 393 33.60 -16.33 -0.30
C GLY A 393 32.50 -15.41 0.24
N GLY A 394 32.04 -14.42 -0.52
CA GLY A 394 30.93 -13.55 -0.11
C GLY A 394 31.33 -12.34 0.76
N ASN A 395 32.63 -12.02 0.88
CA ASN A 395 33.09 -10.99 1.80
C ASN A 395 32.60 -9.58 1.46
N THR A 396 32.18 -9.35 0.21
CA THR A 396 31.68 -8.02 -0.19
C THR A 396 30.24 -8.11 -0.68
N LEU A 397 29.50 -7.04 -0.45
CA LEU A 397 28.11 -6.85 -0.86
C LEU A 397 28.02 -5.61 -1.75
N CYS A 398 27.46 -5.73 -2.95
CA CYS A 398 27.08 -4.56 -3.74
C CYS A 398 25.60 -4.22 -3.50
N VAL A 399 25.32 -2.93 -3.46
CA VAL A 399 24.00 -2.35 -3.22
C VAL A 399 23.76 -1.24 -4.22
N VAL A 400 22.57 -1.19 -4.80
CA VAL A 400 22.12 -0.07 -5.63
C VAL A 400 20.89 0.54 -4.97
N ASP A 401 20.92 1.85 -4.78
CA ASP A 401 19.78 2.59 -4.27
C ASP A 401 18.88 3.16 -5.39
N ASP A 402 17.74 3.70 -5.02
CA ASP A 402 16.77 4.32 -5.93
C ASP A 402 16.84 5.86 -5.90
N SER A 403 18.01 6.41 -5.59
CA SER A 403 18.28 7.84 -5.72
C SER A 403 18.20 8.29 -7.19
N ASN A 404 18.21 9.60 -7.43
CA ASN A 404 18.20 10.12 -8.80
C ASN A 404 19.40 9.67 -9.64
N ASP A 405 20.51 9.34 -8.98
CA ASP A 405 21.76 8.87 -9.58
C ASP A 405 21.91 7.35 -9.53
N HIS A 406 20.98 6.64 -8.89
CA HIS A 406 21.04 5.20 -8.64
C HIS A 406 22.43 4.75 -8.20
N VAL A 407 22.84 5.18 -6.99
CA VAL A 407 24.20 4.98 -6.52
C VAL A 407 24.51 3.49 -6.33
N LEU A 408 25.54 3.01 -7.05
CA LEU A 408 26.13 1.70 -6.81
C LEU A 408 27.17 1.84 -5.72
N SER A 409 27.06 1.10 -4.64
CA SER A 409 28.01 1.05 -3.53
C SER A 409 28.45 -0.38 -3.24
N VAL A 410 29.70 -0.53 -2.81
CA VAL A 410 30.31 -1.82 -2.44
C VAL A 410 30.75 -1.75 -0.98
N TRP A 411 30.37 -2.79 -0.21
CA TRP A 411 30.54 -2.85 1.23
C TRP A 411 31.31 -4.09 1.67
N ASP A 412 32.23 -3.90 2.61
CA ASP A 412 32.67 -4.99 3.51
C ASP A 412 31.57 -5.09 4.59
N TRP A 413 30.65 -6.02 4.39
CA TRP A 413 29.44 -6.12 5.22
C TRP A 413 29.75 -6.57 6.65
N GLN A 414 30.84 -7.32 6.86
CA GLN A 414 31.24 -7.80 8.19
C GLN A 414 31.84 -6.68 9.04
N ARG A 415 32.47 -5.67 8.39
CA ARG A 415 32.99 -4.49 9.07
C ARG A 415 32.05 -3.30 9.04
N GLU A 416 30.94 -3.42 8.32
CA GLU A 416 29.99 -2.34 8.06
C GLU A 416 30.65 -1.15 7.36
N GLU A 417 31.72 -1.40 6.59
CA GLU A 417 32.54 -0.39 5.94
C GLU A 417 32.23 -0.30 4.45
N ARG A 418 32.04 0.92 3.94
CA ARG A 418 31.86 1.17 2.53
C ARG A 418 33.21 1.24 1.84
N LEU A 419 33.48 0.32 0.90
CA LEU A 419 34.73 0.24 0.15
C LEU A 419 34.77 1.21 -1.04
N ALA A 420 33.64 1.38 -1.74
CA ALA A 420 33.53 2.28 -2.89
C ALA A 420 32.07 2.64 -3.14
N ASP A 421 31.85 3.80 -3.78
CA ASP A 421 30.55 4.19 -4.33
C ASP A 421 30.71 4.98 -5.62
N VAL A 422 29.67 4.94 -6.47
CA VAL A 422 29.66 5.67 -7.74
C VAL A 422 28.23 5.91 -8.21
N LYS A 423 28.00 7.04 -8.88
CA LYS A 423 26.77 7.27 -9.64
C LYS A 423 26.65 6.28 -10.78
N CYS A 424 25.64 5.40 -10.71
CA CYS A 424 25.48 4.34 -11.69
C CYS A 424 24.79 4.87 -12.96
N SER A 425 23.56 5.36 -12.84
CA SER A 425 22.75 5.77 -13.97
C SER A 425 21.69 6.77 -13.54
N ASN A 426 21.32 7.70 -14.42
CA ASN A 426 20.14 8.56 -14.21
C ASN A 426 18.83 7.85 -14.54
N GLU A 427 18.91 6.62 -15.05
CA GLU A 427 17.79 5.79 -15.44
C GLU A 427 17.76 4.53 -14.58
N ALA A 428 16.56 3.98 -14.35
CA ALA A 428 16.31 2.84 -13.45
C ALA A 428 17.26 1.66 -13.67
N VAL A 429 17.80 1.14 -12.59
CA VAL A 429 18.63 -0.07 -12.53
C VAL A 429 17.75 -1.24 -12.10
N PHE A 430 17.78 -2.35 -12.84
CA PHE A 430 16.93 -3.50 -12.59
C PHE A 430 17.66 -4.70 -12.01
N ALA A 431 18.94 -4.84 -12.27
CA ALA A 431 19.77 -5.87 -11.67
C ALA A 431 21.22 -5.40 -11.52
N ALA A 432 21.86 -5.89 -10.49
CA ALA A 432 23.29 -5.76 -10.22
C ALA A 432 23.79 -7.10 -9.67
N ASP A 433 24.89 -7.61 -10.22
CA ASP A 433 25.49 -8.86 -9.71
C ASP A 433 27.02 -8.86 -9.92
N PHE A 434 27.72 -9.57 -9.02
CA PHE A 434 29.15 -9.81 -9.15
C PHE A 434 29.46 -10.88 -10.18
N HIS A 435 30.53 -10.67 -10.91
CA HIS A 435 31.06 -11.69 -11.81
C HIS A 435 31.49 -12.94 -10.98
N PRO A 436 31.16 -14.17 -11.44
CA PRO A 436 31.34 -15.37 -10.62
C PRO A 436 32.79 -15.74 -10.35
N THR A 437 33.71 -15.35 -11.21
CA THR A 437 35.15 -15.71 -11.13
C THR A 437 36.10 -14.52 -10.88
N ASP A 438 35.59 -13.27 -10.96
CA ASP A 438 36.38 -12.06 -10.73
C ASP A 438 35.64 -11.14 -9.72
N THR A 439 36.18 -11.03 -8.52
CA THR A 439 35.60 -10.22 -7.44
C THR A 439 35.55 -8.73 -7.72
N ASN A 440 36.38 -8.27 -8.67
CA ASN A 440 36.50 -6.86 -8.99
C ASN A 440 35.53 -6.40 -10.06
N ILE A 441 34.81 -7.34 -10.69
CA ILE A 441 33.85 -7.03 -11.76
C ILE A 441 32.42 -7.12 -11.22
N ILE A 442 31.65 -6.02 -11.40
CA ILE A 442 30.22 -5.94 -11.12
C ILE A 442 29.53 -5.59 -12.45
N VAL A 443 28.40 -6.21 -12.71
CA VAL A 443 27.56 -5.90 -13.87
C VAL A 443 26.25 -5.29 -13.41
N THR A 444 25.89 -4.14 -13.97
CA THR A 444 24.57 -3.50 -13.73
C THR A 444 23.81 -3.35 -15.03
N CYS A 445 22.52 -3.65 -15.01
CA CYS A 445 21.65 -3.47 -16.16
C CYS A 445 20.35 -2.76 -15.81
N GLY A 446 19.74 -2.09 -16.79
CA GLY A 446 18.54 -1.30 -16.53
C GLY A 446 17.98 -0.64 -17.79
N LYS A 447 17.27 0.47 -17.59
CA LYS A 447 16.70 1.25 -18.70
C LYS A 447 17.81 1.85 -19.53
N SER A 448 17.87 1.44 -20.80
CA SER A 448 18.84 1.93 -21.78
C SER A 448 20.32 1.74 -21.44
N HIS A 449 20.67 0.87 -20.49
CA HIS A 449 22.08 0.65 -20.16
C HIS A 449 22.41 -0.79 -19.76
N LEU A 450 23.67 -1.14 -20.03
CA LEU A 450 24.40 -2.27 -19.46
C LEU A 450 25.81 -1.76 -19.19
N TYR A 451 26.25 -1.85 -17.93
CA TYR A 451 27.58 -1.40 -17.53
C TYR A 451 28.34 -2.52 -16.84
N PHE A 452 29.63 -2.62 -17.18
CA PHE A 452 30.64 -3.46 -16.52
C PHE A 452 31.51 -2.55 -15.68
N TRP A 453 31.49 -2.75 -14.38
CA TRP A 453 32.25 -1.97 -13.41
C TRP A 453 33.48 -2.74 -12.98
N THR A 454 34.62 -2.09 -12.89
CA THR A 454 35.83 -2.66 -12.33
C THR A 454 36.18 -1.91 -11.05
N LEU A 455 36.27 -2.65 -9.94
CA LEU A 455 36.65 -2.13 -8.62
C LEU A 455 38.19 -2.21 -8.48
N GLU A 456 38.85 -1.08 -8.47
CA GLU A 456 40.29 -1.00 -8.26
C GLU A 456 40.61 0.07 -7.19
N ARG A 457 41.26 -0.34 -6.11
CA ARG A 457 41.76 0.56 -5.04
C ARG A 457 40.69 1.52 -4.50
N GLY A 458 39.47 1.02 -4.29
CA GLY A 458 38.38 1.83 -3.78
C GLY A 458 37.70 2.74 -4.81
N THR A 459 37.96 2.52 -6.10
CA THR A 459 37.35 3.28 -7.19
C THR A 459 36.65 2.34 -8.17
N LEU A 460 35.40 2.66 -8.55
CA LEU A 460 34.62 1.94 -9.54
C LEU A 460 34.75 2.64 -10.91
N THR A 461 35.30 1.93 -11.89
CA THR A 461 35.39 2.40 -13.27
C THR A 461 34.44 1.66 -14.16
N LYS A 462 33.71 2.38 -15.06
CA LYS A 462 32.69 1.75 -15.91
C LYS A 462 33.12 1.58 -17.35
N LYS A 463 32.73 0.44 -17.94
CA LYS A 463 32.72 0.20 -19.36
C LYS A 463 31.29 -0.08 -19.81
N GLN A 464 30.81 0.63 -20.83
CA GLN A 464 29.49 0.39 -21.41
C GLN A 464 29.51 -0.84 -22.34
N GLY A 465 28.46 -1.67 -22.28
CA GLY A 465 28.26 -2.76 -23.25
C GLY A 465 28.12 -2.23 -24.67
N LEU A 466 28.84 -2.85 -25.61
CA LEU A 466 28.85 -2.48 -27.02
C LEU A 466 27.93 -3.42 -27.80
N PHE A 467 26.76 -2.93 -28.18
CA PHE A 467 25.72 -3.71 -28.89
C PHE A 467 26.08 -3.97 -30.34
N GLU A 468 27.09 -3.27 -30.88
CA GLU A 468 27.68 -3.46 -32.24
C GLU A 468 26.61 -3.46 -33.35
N LYS A 469 26.32 -4.66 -33.91
CA LYS A 469 25.33 -4.86 -34.96
C LYS A 469 23.92 -5.12 -34.46
N GLN A 470 23.78 -5.31 -33.14
CA GLN A 470 22.48 -5.56 -32.52
C GLN A 470 21.78 -4.24 -32.20
N GLU A 471 20.47 -4.22 -32.30
CA GLU A 471 19.68 -3.08 -31.86
C GLU A 471 19.79 -2.95 -30.34
N LYS A 472 20.04 -1.72 -29.87
CA LYS A 472 20.12 -1.45 -28.43
C LYS A 472 18.73 -1.49 -27.80
N PRO A 473 18.45 -2.43 -26.87
CA PRO A 473 17.13 -2.57 -26.30
C PRO A 473 16.77 -1.38 -25.41
N LYS A 474 15.48 -1.08 -25.32
CA LYS A 474 14.94 -0.06 -24.38
C LYS A 474 15.25 -0.43 -22.94
N PHE A 475 15.13 -1.71 -22.59
CA PHE A 475 15.41 -2.22 -21.25
C PHE A 475 16.25 -3.50 -21.31
N VAL A 476 17.31 -3.58 -20.51
CA VAL A 476 18.00 -4.82 -20.16
C VAL A 476 17.50 -5.22 -18.79
N LEU A 477 16.78 -6.35 -18.68
CA LEU A 477 15.89 -6.64 -17.56
C LEU A 477 16.47 -7.60 -16.53
N CYS A 478 17.36 -8.48 -16.94
CA CYS A 478 17.99 -9.48 -16.08
C CYS A 478 19.39 -9.80 -16.55
N VAL A 479 20.22 -10.29 -15.64
CA VAL A 479 21.59 -10.69 -15.86
C VAL A 479 21.88 -12.00 -15.11
N THR A 480 22.64 -12.89 -15.75
CA THR A 480 23.23 -14.08 -15.14
C THR A 480 24.59 -14.34 -15.78
N PHE A 481 25.27 -15.40 -15.36
CA PHE A 481 26.60 -15.75 -15.87
C PHE A 481 26.67 -17.23 -16.24
N SER A 482 27.41 -17.53 -17.28
CA SER A 482 27.79 -18.92 -17.61
C SER A 482 28.87 -19.43 -16.66
N GLU A 483 29.09 -20.72 -16.64
CA GLU A 483 30.20 -21.34 -15.87
C GLU A 483 31.56 -20.83 -16.34
N ASN A 484 31.71 -20.53 -17.62
CA ASN A 484 32.95 -20.00 -18.21
C ASN A 484 33.17 -18.52 -17.77
N GLY A 485 32.17 -17.85 -17.21
CA GLY A 485 32.21 -16.47 -16.80
C GLY A 485 31.75 -15.47 -17.88
N ASP A 486 31.11 -15.94 -18.97
CA ASP A 486 30.41 -15.03 -19.87
C ASP A 486 29.20 -14.42 -19.21
N THR A 487 28.94 -13.15 -19.45
CA THR A 487 27.74 -12.47 -18.93
C THR A 487 26.58 -12.70 -19.89
N ILE A 488 25.40 -13.08 -19.36
CA ILE A 488 24.19 -13.35 -20.12
C ILE A 488 23.13 -12.39 -19.71
N THR A 489 22.50 -11.69 -20.68
CA THR A 489 21.46 -10.70 -20.40
C THR A 489 20.19 -10.97 -21.19
N GLY A 490 19.03 -10.73 -20.56
CA GLY A 490 17.72 -10.76 -21.20
C GLY A 490 17.14 -9.35 -21.33
N ASP A 491 16.52 -9.07 -22.48
CA ASP A 491 16.02 -7.74 -22.79
C ASP A 491 14.51 -7.66 -22.99
N SER A 492 14.01 -6.43 -23.17
CA SER A 492 12.58 -6.15 -23.39
C SER A 492 12.07 -6.55 -24.76
N SER A 493 12.96 -6.86 -25.70
CA SER A 493 12.62 -7.27 -27.08
C SER A 493 12.61 -8.78 -27.24
N GLY A 494 12.86 -9.54 -26.17
CA GLY A 494 12.85 -10.99 -26.17
C GLY A 494 14.19 -11.61 -26.63
N ASN A 495 15.28 -10.85 -26.58
CA ASN A 495 16.59 -11.36 -26.99
C ASN A 495 17.43 -11.76 -25.78
N ILE A 496 18.21 -12.81 -25.93
CA ILE A 496 19.27 -13.20 -24.99
C ILE A 496 20.61 -12.85 -25.64
N LEU A 497 21.41 -12.02 -24.96
CA LEU A 497 22.71 -11.58 -25.41
C LEU A 497 23.80 -12.12 -24.48
N VAL A 498 24.80 -12.77 -25.05
CA VAL A 498 25.96 -13.31 -24.34
C VAL A 498 27.16 -12.41 -24.61
N TRP A 499 27.80 -11.96 -23.52
CA TRP A 499 28.94 -11.04 -23.52
C TRP A 499 30.19 -11.81 -23.12
N GLY A 500 31.18 -11.81 -23.96
CA GLY A 500 32.42 -12.61 -23.73
C GLY A 500 33.14 -12.19 -22.44
N LYS A 501 33.63 -13.16 -21.71
CA LYS A 501 34.36 -12.99 -20.44
C LYS A 501 35.44 -11.91 -20.55
N GLY A 502 35.41 -10.98 -19.56
CA GLY A 502 36.38 -9.89 -19.47
C GLY A 502 36.28 -8.82 -20.56
N THR A 503 35.27 -8.92 -21.45
CA THR A 503 34.98 -7.93 -22.48
C THR A 503 33.63 -7.29 -22.29
N ASN A 504 33.40 -6.17 -22.98
CA ASN A 504 32.10 -5.52 -23.04
C ASN A 504 31.44 -5.68 -24.43
N ARG A 505 31.80 -6.77 -25.15
CA ARG A 505 31.35 -7.08 -26.52
C ARG A 505 30.48 -8.33 -26.52
N ILE A 506 29.52 -8.38 -27.43
CA ILE A 506 28.64 -9.53 -27.64
C ILE A 506 29.46 -10.63 -28.34
N SER A 507 29.48 -11.83 -27.73
CA SER A 507 30.04 -13.05 -28.31
C SER A 507 29.00 -13.88 -29.05
N HIS A 508 27.75 -13.93 -28.51
CA HIS A 508 26.63 -14.67 -29.09
C HIS A 508 25.31 -13.90 -28.84
N ALA A 509 24.36 -14.03 -29.76
CA ALA A 509 23.05 -13.38 -29.66
C ALA A 509 21.95 -14.34 -30.13
N ILE A 510 20.97 -14.57 -29.25
CA ILE A 510 19.75 -15.33 -29.57
C ILE A 510 18.64 -14.28 -29.69
N GLN A 511 18.21 -14.04 -30.93
CA GLN A 511 17.18 -13.08 -31.24
C GLN A 511 15.81 -13.74 -31.22
N GLY A 512 14.81 -13.04 -30.63
CA GLY A 512 13.45 -13.53 -30.58
C GLY A 512 13.30 -14.83 -29.77
N ALA A 513 14.10 -15.03 -28.74
CA ALA A 513 14.02 -16.18 -27.86
C ALA A 513 12.63 -16.26 -27.21
N HIS A 514 12.07 -15.11 -26.84
CA HIS A 514 10.72 -14.95 -26.27
C HIS A 514 9.88 -13.94 -27.04
N GLU A 515 8.57 -14.13 -27.02
CA GLU A 515 7.60 -13.17 -27.55
C GLU A 515 7.36 -12.03 -26.54
N GLY A 516 8.33 -11.10 -26.46
CA GLY A 516 8.31 -9.98 -25.52
C GLY A 516 9.40 -10.07 -24.46
N SER A 517 9.21 -9.34 -23.38
CA SER A 517 10.24 -9.13 -22.34
C SER A 517 10.69 -10.41 -21.65
N ILE A 518 11.99 -10.59 -21.51
CA ILE A 518 12.59 -11.62 -20.66
C ILE A 518 12.81 -11.06 -19.27
N PHE A 519 12.10 -11.59 -18.29
CA PHE A 519 12.16 -11.09 -16.91
C PHE A 519 13.15 -11.83 -16.03
N ALA A 520 13.42 -13.10 -16.34
CA ALA A 520 14.26 -13.96 -15.54
C ALA A 520 15.24 -14.76 -16.38
N LEU A 521 16.46 -14.89 -15.89
CA LEU A 521 17.49 -15.80 -16.35
C LEU A 521 18.07 -16.54 -15.14
N CYS A 522 18.19 -17.84 -15.21
CA CYS A 522 18.78 -18.68 -14.18
C CYS A 522 19.72 -19.71 -14.80
N MET A 523 20.95 -19.76 -14.32
CA MET A 523 21.88 -20.84 -14.65
C MET A 523 21.73 -21.95 -13.62
N LEU A 524 21.28 -23.12 -14.03
CA LEU A 524 21.16 -24.30 -13.16
C LEU A 524 22.52 -24.95 -12.93
N ARG A 525 22.65 -25.76 -11.90
CA ARG A 525 23.89 -26.49 -11.51
C ARG A 525 24.38 -27.45 -12.61
N ASN A 526 23.49 -27.91 -13.48
CA ASN A 526 23.81 -28.76 -14.59
C ASN A 526 24.23 -27.99 -15.84
N SER A 527 24.55 -26.69 -15.71
CA SER A 527 24.95 -25.78 -16.79
C SER A 527 23.85 -25.50 -17.83
N THR A 528 22.59 -25.84 -17.52
CA THR A 528 21.45 -25.46 -18.35
C THR A 528 21.03 -24.01 -18.03
N LEU A 529 21.01 -23.16 -19.05
CA LEU A 529 20.42 -21.84 -18.91
C LEU A 529 18.90 -21.94 -19.03
N VAL A 530 18.18 -21.33 -18.07
CA VAL A 530 16.71 -21.24 -18.10
C VAL A 530 16.31 -19.77 -18.22
N SER A 531 15.42 -19.47 -19.18
CA SER A 531 14.86 -18.13 -19.38
C SER A 531 13.34 -18.15 -19.19
N GLY A 532 12.81 -17.09 -18.57
CA GLY A 532 11.38 -16.90 -18.37
C GLY A 532 10.93 -15.51 -18.79
N GLY A 533 9.79 -15.42 -19.46
CA GLY A 533 9.36 -14.18 -20.07
C GLY A 533 7.89 -13.83 -19.88
N LYS A 534 7.52 -12.71 -20.51
CA LYS A 534 6.16 -12.18 -20.56
C LYS A 534 5.19 -13.13 -21.27
N ASP A 535 5.66 -13.88 -22.22
CA ASP A 535 4.92 -14.88 -23.00
C ASP A 535 4.51 -16.11 -22.20
N ARG A 536 4.80 -16.15 -20.89
CA ARG A 536 4.53 -17.28 -19.99
C ARG A 536 5.33 -18.54 -20.33
N LYS A 537 6.29 -18.45 -21.24
CA LYS A 537 7.15 -19.58 -21.61
C LYS A 537 8.36 -19.65 -20.67
N LEU A 538 8.73 -20.86 -20.34
CA LEU A 538 9.99 -21.22 -19.71
C LEU A 538 10.81 -22.01 -20.72
N LEU A 539 11.94 -21.45 -21.13
CA LEU A 539 12.80 -22.06 -22.14
C LEU A 539 14.11 -22.50 -21.50
N SER A 540 14.61 -23.67 -21.91
CA SER A 540 15.91 -24.15 -21.49
C SER A 540 16.87 -24.23 -22.67
N TRP A 541 18.15 -23.91 -22.42
CA TRP A 541 19.23 -23.77 -23.39
C TRP A 541 20.43 -24.55 -22.94
N ASP A 542 21.10 -25.23 -23.88
CA ASP A 542 22.35 -25.95 -23.62
C ASP A 542 23.58 -25.01 -23.55
N GLY A 543 24.75 -25.58 -23.30
CA GLY A 543 26.03 -24.83 -23.27
C GLY A 543 26.43 -24.17 -24.58
N SER A 544 25.78 -24.53 -25.70
CA SER A 544 25.94 -23.93 -27.01
C SER A 544 24.83 -22.91 -27.32
N TYR A 545 23.98 -22.63 -26.35
CA TYR A 545 22.84 -21.74 -26.47
C TYR A 545 21.77 -22.20 -27.47
N GLN A 546 21.67 -23.54 -27.70
CA GLN A 546 20.57 -24.10 -28.46
C GLN A 546 19.42 -24.44 -27.51
N GLN A 547 18.19 -24.17 -27.98
CA GLN A 547 17.00 -24.46 -27.20
C GLN A 547 16.79 -25.97 -27.06
N ILE A 548 16.69 -26.43 -25.81
CA ILE A 548 16.43 -27.84 -25.46
C ILE A 548 14.93 -28.08 -25.30
N GLN A 549 14.26 -27.24 -24.50
CA GLN A 549 12.88 -27.45 -24.09
C GLN A 549 12.12 -26.12 -23.99
N SER A 550 10.81 -26.21 -24.17
CA SER A 550 9.87 -25.12 -23.95
C SER A 550 8.67 -25.62 -23.17
N VAL A 551 8.36 -24.95 -22.05
CA VAL A 551 7.18 -25.24 -21.22
C VAL A 551 6.36 -23.98 -21.08
N GLU A 552 5.05 -24.05 -21.28
CA GLU A 552 4.15 -22.92 -21.09
C GLU A 552 3.51 -22.98 -19.70
N VAL A 553 3.58 -21.88 -18.98
CA VAL A 553 2.89 -21.69 -17.69
C VAL A 553 1.44 -21.33 -17.98
N PRO A 554 0.45 -22.01 -17.34
CA PRO A 554 -0.97 -21.73 -17.55
C PRO A 554 -1.32 -20.24 -17.34
N GLU A 555 -2.25 -19.72 -18.12
CA GLU A 555 -2.62 -18.31 -18.13
C GLU A 555 -3.07 -17.80 -16.76
N LEU A 556 -3.71 -18.65 -15.97
CA LEU A 556 -4.14 -18.35 -14.60
C LEU A 556 -2.98 -17.77 -13.76
N PHE A 557 -1.79 -18.32 -13.87
CA PHE A 557 -0.63 -17.94 -13.05
C PHE A 557 0.13 -16.72 -13.59
N GLY A 558 -0.11 -16.34 -14.85
CA GLY A 558 0.49 -15.17 -15.50
C GLY A 558 1.96 -15.33 -15.90
N PRO A 559 2.59 -14.24 -16.39
CA PRO A 559 3.98 -14.22 -16.86
C PRO A 559 5.01 -14.63 -15.81
N VAL A 560 6.08 -15.28 -16.27
CA VAL A 560 7.21 -15.69 -15.43
C VAL A 560 8.05 -14.47 -15.04
N ARG A 561 8.21 -14.19 -13.75
CA ARG A 561 8.94 -13.03 -13.23
C ARG A 561 10.30 -13.39 -12.66
N THR A 562 10.40 -14.53 -11.98
CA THR A 562 11.61 -15.02 -11.33
C THR A 562 11.69 -16.52 -11.54
N VAL A 563 12.90 -17.03 -11.77
CA VAL A 563 13.20 -18.46 -11.85
C VAL A 563 14.30 -18.76 -10.85
N ALA A 564 14.12 -19.80 -10.05
CA ALA A 564 15.13 -20.30 -9.13
C ALA A 564 15.25 -21.81 -9.26
N GLU A 565 16.45 -22.33 -9.02
CA GLU A 565 16.68 -23.77 -8.98
C GLU A 565 16.01 -24.38 -7.76
N GLY A 566 15.22 -25.44 -7.97
CA GLY A 566 14.53 -26.18 -6.93
C GLY A 566 15.34 -27.36 -6.39
N LYS A 567 14.66 -28.30 -5.72
CA LYS A 567 15.23 -29.57 -5.27
C LYS A 567 15.37 -30.52 -6.47
N ARG A 568 16.53 -31.19 -6.60
CA ARG A 568 16.81 -32.13 -7.70
C ARG A 568 16.69 -31.47 -9.06
N GLU A 569 15.76 -31.90 -9.91
CA GLU A 569 15.49 -31.37 -11.23
C GLU A 569 14.27 -30.42 -11.27
N SER A 570 13.75 -30.05 -10.10
CA SER A 570 12.62 -29.10 -10.03
C SER A 570 13.09 -27.67 -10.20
N VAL A 571 12.19 -26.82 -10.65
CA VAL A 571 12.36 -25.36 -10.78
C VAL A 571 11.26 -24.67 -10.00
N LEU A 572 11.63 -23.58 -9.35
CA LEU A 572 10.70 -22.68 -8.69
C LEU A 572 10.48 -21.46 -9.58
N ILE A 573 9.24 -21.03 -9.73
CA ILE A 573 8.85 -19.88 -10.53
C ILE A 573 8.05 -18.90 -9.69
N GLY A 574 8.47 -17.65 -9.65
CA GLY A 574 7.67 -16.53 -9.19
C GLY A 574 7.00 -15.83 -10.37
N THR A 575 5.71 -15.52 -10.29
CA THR A 575 4.95 -14.93 -11.38
C THR A 575 4.54 -13.48 -11.13
N THR A 576 4.16 -12.77 -12.18
CA THR A 576 3.63 -11.39 -12.06
C THR A 576 2.24 -11.31 -11.44
N ARG A 577 1.53 -12.44 -11.35
CA ARG A 577 0.25 -12.56 -10.63
C ARG A 577 0.40 -13.05 -9.19
N ASN A 578 1.60 -12.86 -8.61
CA ASN A 578 1.91 -13.16 -7.22
C ASN A 578 1.70 -14.65 -6.83
N TYR A 579 1.97 -15.57 -7.77
CA TYR A 579 2.08 -16.99 -7.50
C TYR A 579 3.54 -17.42 -7.36
N VAL A 580 3.79 -18.37 -6.48
CA VAL A 580 5.01 -19.20 -6.50
C VAL A 580 4.61 -20.59 -6.94
N LEU A 581 5.25 -21.08 -7.99
CA LEU A 581 4.99 -22.39 -8.59
C LEU A 581 6.20 -23.28 -8.43
N GLN A 582 5.98 -24.57 -8.30
CA GLN A 582 7.01 -25.61 -8.34
C GLN A 582 6.69 -26.61 -9.44
N GLY A 583 7.68 -27.01 -10.20
CA GLY A 583 7.51 -27.99 -11.27
C GLY A 583 8.86 -28.41 -11.85
N SER A 584 8.85 -29.07 -12.99
CA SER A 584 10.05 -29.45 -13.74
C SER A 584 10.01 -28.86 -15.15
N LEU A 585 11.16 -28.81 -15.80
CA LEU A 585 11.25 -28.40 -17.22
C LEU A 585 10.57 -29.39 -18.19
N TYR A 586 10.07 -30.52 -17.68
CA TYR A 586 9.43 -31.62 -18.45
C TYR A 586 8.01 -31.91 -17.98
N GLY A 587 7.51 -31.21 -16.95
CA GLY A 587 6.24 -31.51 -16.31
C GLY A 587 5.39 -30.27 -16.05
N GLU A 588 4.29 -30.49 -15.34
CA GLU A 588 3.38 -29.44 -14.97
C GLU A 588 3.88 -28.66 -13.75
N PHE A 589 3.43 -27.40 -13.66
CA PHE A 589 3.67 -26.52 -12.53
C PHE A 589 2.48 -26.48 -11.58
N THR A 590 2.74 -26.67 -10.30
CA THR A 590 1.74 -26.60 -9.24
C THR A 590 1.98 -25.37 -8.37
N PRO A 591 0.94 -24.65 -7.94
CA PRO A 591 1.09 -23.50 -7.04
C PRO A 591 1.40 -23.98 -5.62
N ILE A 592 2.42 -23.38 -5.01
CA ILE A 592 2.78 -23.58 -3.61
C ILE A 592 2.42 -22.37 -2.74
N THR A 593 2.26 -21.20 -3.35
CA THR A 593 1.81 -19.97 -2.71
C THR A 593 1.05 -19.14 -3.73
N GLN A 594 -0.02 -18.47 -3.28
CA GLN A 594 -0.73 -17.47 -4.06
C GLN A 594 -1.02 -16.24 -3.21
N GLY A 595 -1.20 -15.09 -3.86
CA GLY A 595 -1.52 -13.82 -3.21
C GLY A 595 -2.37 -12.93 -4.08
N HIS A 596 -2.89 -11.88 -3.46
CA HIS A 596 -3.55 -10.80 -4.16
C HIS A 596 -2.56 -9.97 -4.97
N THR A 597 -3.06 -9.29 -6.01
CA THR A 597 -2.22 -8.49 -6.92
C THR A 597 -2.51 -7.00 -6.88
N ASP A 598 -3.46 -6.58 -6.04
CA ASP A 598 -3.80 -5.17 -5.78
C ASP A 598 -4.29 -5.00 -4.34
N GLU A 599 -4.64 -3.77 -3.95
CA GLU A 599 -5.02 -3.41 -2.58
C GLU A 599 -6.11 -4.31 -2.01
N LEU A 600 -5.89 -4.80 -0.79
CA LEU A 600 -6.84 -5.58 -0.03
C LEU A 600 -7.66 -4.68 0.90
N TRP A 601 -8.97 -4.87 0.91
CA TRP A 601 -9.89 -4.12 1.78
C TRP A 601 -10.87 -5.02 2.52
N GLY A 602 -11.48 -5.97 1.85
CA GLY A 602 -12.50 -6.82 2.45
C GLY A 602 -11.91 -8.03 3.16
N LEU A 603 -12.31 -8.22 4.41
CA LEU A 603 -12.03 -9.39 5.23
C LEU A 603 -13.29 -9.80 5.98
N ALA A 604 -13.68 -11.06 5.82
CA ALA A 604 -14.80 -11.65 6.56
C ALA A 604 -14.38 -13.01 7.13
N VAL A 605 -14.87 -13.34 8.32
CA VAL A 605 -14.60 -14.60 9.01
C VAL A 605 -15.88 -15.41 9.04
N HIS A 606 -15.76 -16.70 8.74
CA HIS A 606 -16.86 -17.64 8.78
C HIS A 606 -17.33 -17.84 10.23
N PRO A 607 -18.64 -17.84 10.52
CA PRO A 607 -19.15 -17.80 11.89
C PRO A 607 -18.83 -19.02 12.75
N TRP A 608 -18.46 -20.16 12.16
CA TRP A 608 -18.21 -21.41 12.90
C TRP A 608 -17.25 -22.42 12.21
N LYS A 609 -16.63 -22.06 11.08
CA LYS A 609 -15.53 -22.81 10.44
C LYS A 609 -14.24 -22.02 10.54
N PRO A 610 -13.07 -22.66 10.53
CA PRO A 610 -11.77 -21.95 10.50
C PRO A 610 -11.50 -21.36 9.11
N HIS A 611 -12.49 -20.75 8.52
CA HIS A 611 -12.41 -20.14 7.20
C HIS A 611 -12.50 -18.63 7.30
N PHE A 612 -11.76 -17.95 6.45
CA PHE A 612 -11.89 -16.52 6.24
C PHE A 612 -11.85 -16.20 4.75
N LEU A 613 -12.46 -15.08 4.41
CA LEU A 613 -12.55 -14.61 3.03
C LEU A 613 -11.84 -13.28 2.91
N THR A 614 -10.99 -13.16 1.87
CA THR A 614 -10.36 -11.90 1.48
C THR A 614 -10.85 -11.45 0.12
N CYS A 615 -10.99 -10.15 -0.07
CA CYS A 615 -11.31 -9.57 -1.36
C CYS A 615 -10.66 -8.18 -1.54
N GLY A 616 -10.35 -7.83 -2.77
CA GLY A 616 -9.57 -6.62 -3.06
C GLY A 616 -9.83 -6.00 -4.42
N HIS A 617 -9.05 -4.98 -4.73
CA HIS A 617 -9.14 -4.23 -5.99
C HIS A 617 -8.67 -5.03 -7.21
N ASP A 618 -7.96 -6.12 -7.01
CA ASP A 618 -7.58 -7.07 -8.07
C ASP A 618 -8.76 -7.89 -8.61
N LYS A 619 -9.97 -7.63 -8.11
CA LYS A 619 -11.22 -8.32 -8.48
C LYS A 619 -11.23 -9.80 -8.09
N HIS A 620 -10.34 -10.22 -7.21
CA HIS A 620 -10.33 -11.58 -6.68
C HIS A 620 -11.01 -11.64 -5.31
N VAL A 621 -11.79 -12.68 -5.14
CA VAL A 621 -12.38 -13.08 -3.87
C VAL A 621 -11.88 -14.48 -3.57
N SER A 622 -11.20 -14.65 -2.44
CA SER A 622 -10.59 -15.90 -2.04
C SER A 622 -11.09 -16.34 -0.67
N LEU A 623 -11.62 -17.56 -0.59
CA LEU A 623 -11.94 -18.23 0.67
C LEU A 623 -10.74 -19.08 1.08
N TRP A 624 -10.26 -18.90 2.29
CA TRP A 624 -9.10 -19.57 2.85
C TRP A 624 -9.51 -20.47 4.01
N ASP A 625 -8.84 -21.60 4.14
CA ASP A 625 -8.87 -22.41 5.35
C ASP A 625 -7.65 -22.04 6.22
N ALA A 626 -7.91 -21.48 7.39
CA ALA A 626 -6.86 -21.04 8.33
C ALA A 626 -6.09 -22.20 8.97
N SER A 627 -6.61 -23.44 8.91
CA SER A 627 -5.97 -24.63 9.49
C SER A 627 -4.95 -25.24 8.53
N SER A 628 -5.34 -25.39 7.26
CA SER A 628 -4.46 -25.92 6.20
C SER A 628 -3.64 -24.83 5.51
N HIS A 629 -3.97 -23.55 5.73
CA HIS A 629 -3.37 -22.38 5.08
C HIS A 629 -3.51 -22.36 3.54
N GLN A 630 -4.50 -23.10 3.02
CA GLN A 630 -4.74 -23.23 1.60
C GLN A 630 -6.02 -22.52 1.17
N PRO A 631 -6.11 -22.06 -0.08
CA PRO A 631 -7.35 -21.52 -0.61
C PRO A 631 -8.36 -22.65 -0.82
N VAL A 632 -9.55 -22.52 -0.26
CA VAL A 632 -10.69 -23.40 -0.54
C VAL A 632 -11.16 -23.16 -1.96
N TRP A 633 -11.31 -21.90 -2.34
CA TRP A 633 -11.58 -21.45 -3.70
C TRP A 633 -11.19 -19.98 -3.90
N THR A 634 -10.96 -19.63 -5.17
CA THR A 634 -10.83 -18.25 -5.64
C THR A 634 -11.82 -17.99 -6.77
N LYS A 635 -12.44 -16.82 -6.78
CA LYS A 635 -13.37 -16.35 -7.82
C LYS A 635 -12.98 -14.96 -8.29
N THR A 636 -12.97 -14.77 -9.61
CA THR A 636 -12.77 -13.43 -10.21
C THR A 636 -14.13 -12.75 -10.37
N MET A 637 -14.18 -11.48 -10.01
CA MET A 637 -15.35 -10.62 -10.05
C MET A 637 -15.28 -9.68 -11.26
N GLU A 638 -16.40 -9.05 -11.62
CA GLU A 638 -16.44 -8.00 -12.63
C GLU A 638 -15.91 -6.67 -12.11
N ASP A 639 -16.22 -6.35 -10.85
CA ASP A 639 -15.84 -5.08 -10.19
C ASP A 639 -14.83 -5.34 -9.07
N ALA A 640 -14.05 -4.30 -8.75
CA ALA A 640 -13.16 -4.30 -7.59
C ALA A 640 -13.97 -4.43 -6.28
N ALA A 641 -13.61 -5.40 -5.46
CA ALA A 641 -14.29 -5.68 -4.20
C ALA A 641 -13.71 -4.83 -3.07
N GLN A 642 -14.59 -4.37 -2.16
CA GLN A 642 -14.23 -3.45 -1.09
C GLN A 642 -14.56 -3.98 0.31
N SER A 643 -15.64 -4.69 0.48
CA SER A 643 -16.11 -5.19 1.77
C SER A 643 -16.75 -6.56 1.65
N ALA A 644 -16.77 -7.31 2.75
CA ALA A 644 -17.39 -8.62 2.82
C ALA A 644 -18.01 -8.89 4.19
N GLY A 645 -19.04 -9.74 4.22
CA GLY A 645 -19.69 -10.20 5.46
C GLY A 645 -20.38 -11.53 5.28
N PHE A 646 -20.15 -12.49 6.18
CA PHE A 646 -20.88 -13.76 6.21
C PHE A 646 -22.25 -13.59 6.86
N HIS A 647 -23.23 -14.28 6.31
CA HIS A 647 -24.50 -14.51 7.00
C HIS A 647 -24.27 -15.40 8.24
N PRO A 648 -24.98 -15.21 9.37
CA PRO A 648 -24.78 -16.00 10.59
C PRO A 648 -24.90 -17.52 10.40
N SER A 649 -25.66 -17.98 9.39
CA SER A 649 -25.72 -19.42 9.03
C SER A 649 -24.42 -19.93 8.39
N GLY A 650 -23.52 -19.05 7.94
CA GLY A 650 -22.31 -19.42 7.19
C GLY A 650 -22.56 -19.91 5.75
N ALA A 651 -23.83 -20.05 5.32
CA ALA A 651 -24.16 -20.60 4.00
C ALA A 651 -23.88 -19.64 2.85
N VAL A 652 -23.88 -18.34 3.11
CA VAL A 652 -23.65 -17.31 2.09
C VAL A 652 -22.77 -16.19 2.62
N VAL A 653 -22.10 -15.49 1.70
CA VAL A 653 -21.28 -14.31 1.96
C VAL A 653 -21.69 -13.19 1.03
N ALA A 654 -21.91 -12.00 1.59
CA ALA A 654 -22.17 -10.77 0.83
C ALA A 654 -20.88 -10.03 0.57
N ILE A 655 -20.70 -9.46 -0.63
CA ILE A 655 -19.52 -8.75 -1.08
C ILE A 655 -19.94 -7.43 -1.67
N GLY A 656 -19.39 -6.32 -1.18
CA GLY A 656 -19.58 -4.96 -1.68
C GLY A 656 -18.43 -4.54 -2.57
N THR A 657 -18.75 -3.77 -3.62
CA THR A 657 -17.79 -3.30 -4.61
C THR A 657 -17.58 -1.79 -4.54
N GLN A 658 -16.61 -1.31 -5.30
CA GLN A 658 -16.32 0.12 -5.46
C GLN A 658 -17.36 0.87 -6.32
N THR A 659 -18.26 0.16 -6.99
CA THR A 659 -19.21 0.72 -7.96
C THR A 659 -20.65 0.79 -7.44
N GLY A 660 -20.86 0.56 -6.13
CA GLY A 660 -22.20 0.50 -5.51
C GLY A 660 -22.95 -0.81 -5.79
N ARG A 661 -22.34 -1.76 -6.49
CA ARG A 661 -22.88 -3.13 -6.65
C ARG A 661 -22.49 -3.97 -5.45
N TRP A 662 -23.40 -4.84 -5.03
CA TRP A 662 -23.08 -5.89 -4.08
C TRP A 662 -23.70 -7.19 -4.53
N LEU A 663 -23.09 -8.27 -4.15
CA LEU A 663 -23.49 -9.60 -4.57
C LEU A 663 -23.37 -10.57 -3.41
N VAL A 664 -24.11 -11.64 -3.50
CA VAL A 664 -24.08 -12.73 -2.53
C VAL A 664 -23.64 -14.00 -3.23
N LEU A 665 -22.64 -14.65 -2.65
CA LEU A 665 -22.13 -15.95 -3.10
C LEU A 665 -22.52 -17.02 -2.08
N ASP A 666 -22.82 -18.20 -2.59
CA ASP A 666 -22.90 -19.43 -1.79
C ASP A 666 -21.46 -19.78 -1.32
N THR A 667 -21.29 -20.05 -0.04
CA THR A 667 -19.98 -20.23 0.57
C THR A 667 -19.25 -21.49 0.09
N ASP A 668 -19.99 -22.59 -0.12
CA ASP A 668 -19.39 -23.87 -0.49
C ASP A 668 -19.23 -24.01 -2.02
N SER A 669 -20.26 -23.66 -2.82
CA SER A 669 -20.22 -23.79 -4.28
C SER A 669 -19.62 -22.59 -5.00
N LYS A 670 -19.46 -21.44 -4.33
CA LYS A 670 -19.08 -20.12 -4.90
C LYS A 670 -20.02 -19.59 -6.00
N ASP A 671 -21.22 -20.15 -6.09
CA ASP A 671 -22.21 -19.73 -7.06
C ASP A 671 -22.83 -18.38 -6.68
N LEU A 672 -23.22 -17.63 -7.69
CA LEU A 672 -23.90 -16.36 -7.51
C LEU A 672 -25.35 -16.59 -7.08
N VAL A 673 -25.70 -16.12 -5.89
CA VAL A 673 -27.08 -16.18 -5.35
C VAL A 673 -27.89 -14.99 -5.85
N THR A 674 -27.36 -13.78 -5.70
CA THR A 674 -28.04 -12.54 -6.14
C THR A 674 -27.06 -11.40 -6.33
N VAL A 675 -27.50 -10.38 -7.11
CA VAL A 675 -26.76 -9.12 -7.32
C VAL A 675 -27.75 -7.97 -7.16
N HIS A 676 -27.29 -6.92 -6.45
CA HIS A 676 -28.03 -5.68 -6.25
C HIS A 676 -27.13 -4.48 -6.51
N THR A 677 -27.74 -3.31 -6.66
CA THR A 677 -27.01 -2.04 -6.81
C THR A 677 -27.66 -0.98 -5.95
N ASP A 678 -26.86 -0.31 -5.12
CA ASP A 678 -27.27 0.80 -4.27
C ASP A 678 -26.33 1.98 -4.49
N GLY A 679 -26.84 3.00 -5.18
CA GLY A 679 -25.99 4.13 -5.57
C GLY A 679 -24.97 3.73 -6.65
N ASN A 680 -23.87 4.48 -6.67
CA ASN A 680 -22.72 4.30 -7.58
C ASN A 680 -21.37 4.52 -6.88
N GLU A 681 -21.43 4.64 -5.55
CA GLU A 681 -20.24 4.87 -4.73
C GLU A 681 -19.80 3.60 -4.03
N GLN A 682 -18.57 3.58 -3.57
CA GLN A 682 -17.92 2.49 -2.86
C GLN A 682 -18.73 2.03 -1.64
N LEU A 683 -18.92 0.71 -1.52
CA LEU A 683 -19.57 0.08 -0.37
C LEU A 683 -18.51 -0.34 0.65
N SER A 684 -18.28 0.52 1.64
CA SER A 684 -17.16 0.39 2.59
C SER A 684 -17.35 -0.71 3.62
N VAL A 685 -18.57 -1.04 4.00
CA VAL A 685 -18.87 -2.02 5.05
C VAL A 685 -20.18 -2.75 4.79
N ILE A 686 -20.16 -4.07 4.99
CA ILE A 686 -21.34 -4.96 4.90
C ILE A 686 -21.42 -5.77 6.19
N ARG A 687 -22.60 -5.77 6.85
CA ARG A 687 -22.85 -6.49 8.11
C ARG A 687 -24.23 -7.09 8.16
N PHE A 688 -24.33 -8.40 8.36
CA PHE A 688 -25.58 -9.07 8.72
C PHE A 688 -25.91 -8.82 10.19
N ALA A 689 -27.19 -8.74 10.50
CA ALA A 689 -27.68 -8.75 11.85
C ALA A 689 -27.41 -10.12 12.53
N PRO A 690 -27.27 -10.21 13.86
CA PRO A 690 -27.01 -11.46 14.57
C PRO A 690 -28.06 -12.55 14.37
N ASP A 691 -29.34 -12.18 14.19
CA ASP A 691 -30.43 -13.10 13.87
C ASP A 691 -30.43 -13.57 12.41
N GLY A 692 -29.75 -12.85 11.53
CA GLY A 692 -29.71 -13.11 10.09
C GLY A 692 -30.85 -12.50 9.30
N ASP A 693 -31.80 -11.79 9.94
CA ASP A 693 -33.02 -11.28 9.28
C ASP A 693 -32.79 -9.92 8.58
N PHE A 694 -31.65 -9.25 8.84
CA PHE A 694 -31.30 -7.99 8.20
C PHE A 694 -29.85 -7.96 7.71
N LEU A 695 -29.64 -7.15 6.66
CA LEU A 695 -28.33 -6.79 6.13
C LEU A 695 -28.22 -5.27 6.10
N ALA A 696 -27.15 -4.72 6.69
CA ALA A 696 -26.79 -3.32 6.61
C ALA A 696 -25.54 -3.13 5.72
N ILE A 697 -25.61 -2.16 4.81
CA ILE A 697 -24.55 -1.83 3.86
C ILE A 697 -24.25 -0.33 3.99
N GLY A 698 -23.03 0.01 4.41
CA GLY A 698 -22.55 1.38 4.50
C GLY A 698 -21.86 1.78 3.20
N SER A 699 -22.18 2.97 2.70
CA SER A 699 -21.71 3.49 1.41
C SER A 699 -20.97 4.82 1.55
N HIS A 700 -20.13 5.12 0.58
CA HIS A 700 -19.45 6.41 0.45
C HIS A 700 -20.38 7.54 -0.02
N ASP A 701 -21.62 7.24 -0.37
CA ASP A 701 -22.68 8.24 -0.62
C ASP A 701 -23.36 8.75 0.65
N ASN A 702 -22.81 8.42 1.83
CA ASN A 702 -23.23 8.83 3.18
C ASN A 702 -24.52 8.14 3.66
N TYR A 703 -24.99 7.09 2.97
CA TYR A 703 -26.17 6.32 3.37
C TYR A 703 -25.82 4.95 3.89
N ILE A 704 -26.72 4.41 4.73
CA ILE A 704 -26.71 3.01 5.13
C ILE A 704 -27.96 2.36 4.51
N TYR A 705 -27.77 1.39 3.66
CA TYR A 705 -28.85 0.65 3.00
C TYR A 705 -29.23 -0.57 3.84
N ILE A 706 -30.53 -0.77 4.08
CA ILE A 706 -31.04 -1.85 4.90
C ILE A 706 -31.90 -2.79 4.04
N TYR A 707 -31.60 -4.06 4.15
CA TYR A 707 -32.33 -5.15 3.50
C TYR A 707 -32.88 -6.12 4.53
N ALA A 708 -34.11 -6.56 4.35
CA ALA A 708 -34.66 -7.74 5.03
C ALA A 708 -34.18 -8.99 4.26
N VAL A 709 -33.74 -9.96 5.02
CA VAL A 709 -33.11 -11.18 4.55
C VAL A 709 -34.01 -12.36 4.88
N GLY A 710 -34.16 -13.28 3.95
CA GLY A 710 -34.97 -14.50 4.10
C GLY A 710 -34.25 -15.70 3.50
N GLU A 711 -34.89 -16.89 3.67
CA GLU A 711 -34.41 -18.13 3.12
C GLU A 711 -32.91 -18.41 3.46
N SER A 712 -32.56 -18.17 4.74
CA SER A 712 -31.19 -18.34 5.26
C SER A 712 -30.11 -17.59 4.44
N GLY A 713 -30.41 -16.34 4.05
CA GLY A 713 -29.47 -15.50 3.32
C GLY A 713 -29.59 -15.59 1.79
N ARG A 714 -30.62 -16.21 1.24
CA ARG A 714 -30.77 -16.36 -0.21
C ARG A 714 -31.76 -15.37 -0.85
N LYS A 715 -32.57 -14.68 -0.04
CA LYS A 715 -33.58 -13.73 -0.51
C LYS A 715 -33.43 -12.39 0.17
N TYR A 716 -33.44 -11.33 -0.62
CA TYR A 716 -33.22 -9.97 -0.14
C TYR A 716 -34.32 -9.04 -0.61
N SER A 717 -34.88 -8.24 0.28
CA SER A 717 -35.85 -7.20 -0.03
C SER A 717 -35.45 -5.90 0.64
N ARG A 718 -35.35 -4.82 -0.12
CA ARG A 718 -34.93 -3.52 0.39
C ARG A 718 -35.97 -2.96 1.36
N VAL A 719 -35.56 -2.66 2.59
CA VAL A 719 -36.37 -1.96 3.59
C VAL A 719 -36.32 -0.46 3.35
N GLY A 720 -35.11 0.09 3.20
CA GLY A 720 -34.91 1.51 2.99
C GLY A 720 -33.44 1.90 3.06
N LYS A 721 -33.23 3.19 3.36
CA LYS A 721 -31.90 3.74 3.65
C LYS A 721 -31.93 4.67 4.85
N CYS A 722 -30.94 4.60 5.72
CA CYS A 722 -30.73 5.53 6.80
C CYS A 722 -29.95 6.74 6.27
N SER A 723 -30.40 7.95 6.60
CA SER A 723 -29.78 9.22 6.20
C SER A 723 -29.59 10.12 7.42
N GLY A 724 -28.40 10.64 7.61
CA GLY A 724 -28.03 11.51 8.75
C GLY A 724 -26.58 11.89 8.76
N HIS A 725 -25.69 10.97 8.38
CA HIS A 725 -24.26 11.25 8.24
C HIS A 725 -23.97 12.27 7.13
N SER A 726 -23.01 13.14 7.36
CA SER A 726 -22.56 14.15 6.41
C SER A 726 -21.31 13.75 5.63
N SER A 727 -20.78 12.54 5.89
CA SER A 727 -19.64 11.96 5.19
C SER A 727 -19.83 10.45 5.00
N PHE A 728 -18.88 9.82 4.31
CA PHE A 728 -18.95 8.39 4.00
C PHE A 728 -18.98 7.51 5.25
N ILE A 729 -19.74 6.41 5.18
CA ILE A 729 -19.85 5.44 6.26
C ILE A 729 -18.56 4.62 6.33
N THR A 730 -18.01 4.45 7.53
CA THR A 730 -16.78 3.68 7.75
C THR A 730 -17.04 2.35 8.44
N HIS A 731 -17.82 2.35 9.51
CA HIS A 731 -18.03 1.16 10.35
C HIS A 731 -19.47 1.02 10.79
N LEU A 732 -19.90 -0.22 11.04
CA LEU A 732 -21.23 -0.59 11.51
C LEU A 732 -21.13 -1.70 12.57
N ASP A 733 -21.95 -1.60 13.62
CA ASP A 733 -22.19 -2.67 14.60
C ASP A 733 -23.67 -2.82 14.91
N TRP A 734 -24.12 -4.06 15.00
CA TRP A 734 -25.48 -4.44 15.37
C TRP A 734 -25.59 -4.65 16.89
N SER A 735 -26.74 -4.34 17.47
CA SER A 735 -27.10 -4.77 18.83
C SER A 735 -27.29 -6.29 18.89
N VAL A 736 -27.12 -6.86 20.08
CA VAL A 736 -27.29 -8.33 20.29
C VAL A 736 -28.69 -8.81 19.92
N ASP A 737 -29.72 -7.96 20.13
CA ASP A 737 -31.12 -8.23 19.82
C ASP A 737 -31.52 -7.88 18.37
N SER A 738 -30.56 -7.46 17.51
CA SER A 738 -30.77 -7.02 16.14
C SER A 738 -31.72 -5.82 15.96
N GLN A 739 -32.13 -5.14 17.05
CA GLN A 739 -33.09 -4.03 16.98
C GLN A 739 -32.44 -2.68 16.68
N TYR A 740 -31.14 -2.56 16.95
CA TYR A 740 -30.40 -1.33 16.77
C TYR A 740 -29.12 -1.53 15.96
N LEU A 741 -28.74 -0.47 15.27
CA LEU A 741 -27.49 -0.36 14.54
C LEU A 741 -26.76 0.90 14.97
N VAL A 742 -25.45 0.83 15.18
CA VAL A 742 -24.58 1.99 15.36
C VAL A 742 -23.66 2.14 14.16
N SER A 743 -23.39 3.37 13.76
CA SER A 743 -22.54 3.71 12.64
C SER A 743 -21.48 4.76 13.01
N ASN A 744 -20.29 4.62 12.44
CA ASN A 744 -19.27 5.65 12.36
C ASN A 744 -19.12 6.12 10.91
N SER A 745 -18.66 7.35 10.76
CA SER A 745 -18.47 7.99 9.45
C SER A 745 -17.26 8.92 9.48
N GLY A 746 -16.78 9.31 8.30
CA GLY A 746 -15.73 10.33 8.13
C GLY A 746 -16.10 11.73 8.65
N ASP A 747 -17.32 11.93 9.13
CA ASP A 747 -17.76 13.13 9.85
C ASP A 747 -17.40 13.12 11.35
N TYR A 748 -16.87 12.00 11.86
CA TYR A 748 -16.56 11.72 13.26
C TYR A 748 -17.79 11.68 14.19
N GLU A 749 -18.99 11.46 13.63
CA GLU A 749 -20.21 11.28 14.41
C GLU A 749 -20.48 9.80 14.68
N ILE A 750 -21.14 9.55 15.83
CA ILE A 750 -21.64 8.22 16.22
C ILE A 750 -23.15 8.31 16.17
N LEU A 751 -23.78 7.67 15.18
CA LEU A 751 -25.22 7.69 15.02
C LEU A 751 -25.83 6.31 15.26
N TYR A 752 -27.05 6.32 15.79
CA TYR A 752 -27.81 5.12 16.16
C TYR A 752 -29.10 5.04 15.34
N TRP A 753 -29.51 3.85 14.96
CA TRP A 753 -30.63 3.61 14.05
C TRP A 753 -31.52 2.48 14.52
N ILE A 754 -32.81 2.54 14.15
CA ILE A 754 -33.76 1.42 14.15
C ILE A 754 -33.83 0.94 12.71
N PRO A 755 -33.15 -0.17 12.33
CA PRO A 755 -33.01 -0.61 10.95
C PRO A 755 -34.33 -0.98 10.28
N SER A 756 -35.25 -1.60 11.02
CA SER A 756 -36.57 -2.03 10.51
C SER A 756 -37.41 -0.90 9.90
N VAL A 757 -37.17 0.35 10.30
CA VAL A 757 -37.86 1.56 9.80
C VAL A 757 -36.88 2.62 9.29
N CYS A 758 -35.58 2.32 9.23
CA CYS A 758 -34.51 3.23 8.80
C CYS A 758 -34.55 4.60 9.52
N LYS A 759 -34.84 4.62 10.84
CA LYS A 759 -35.01 5.84 11.59
C LYS A 759 -33.86 6.03 12.59
N GLN A 760 -33.32 7.26 12.65
CA GLN A 760 -32.30 7.65 13.61
C GLN A 760 -32.88 7.71 15.03
N VAL A 761 -32.11 7.21 16.02
CA VAL A 761 -32.38 7.32 17.45
C VAL A 761 -31.50 8.42 18.02
N VAL A 762 -32.11 9.49 18.50
CA VAL A 762 -31.42 10.67 19.07
C VAL A 762 -31.31 10.59 20.59
N SER A 763 -32.16 9.77 21.22
CA SER A 763 -32.21 9.68 22.69
C SER A 763 -31.01 8.90 23.23
N VAL A 764 -30.17 9.59 24.00
CA VAL A 764 -29.03 8.98 24.71
C VAL A 764 -29.51 7.95 25.74
N GLU A 765 -30.61 8.21 26.43
CA GLU A 765 -31.20 7.29 27.41
C GLU A 765 -31.61 5.94 26.80
N THR A 766 -31.90 5.91 25.49
CA THR A 766 -32.23 4.67 24.78
C THR A 766 -30.98 3.92 24.33
N THR A 767 -29.88 4.63 23.98
CA THR A 767 -28.76 4.05 23.27
C THR A 767 -27.55 3.70 24.14
N ARG A 768 -27.39 4.36 25.30
CA ARG A 768 -26.19 4.22 26.14
C ARG A 768 -26.00 2.83 26.77
N ASP A 769 -27.09 2.10 27.00
CA ASP A 769 -27.09 0.81 27.69
C ASP A 769 -27.28 -0.38 26.69
N ILE A 770 -27.26 -0.14 25.37
CA ILE A 770 -27.42 -1.18 24.33
C ILE A 770 -26.20 -2.11 24.32
N PRO A 771 -26.41 -3.44 24.46
CA PRO A 771 -25.34 -4.40 24.30
C PRO A 771 -25.07 -4.64 22.81
N TRP A 772 -23.84 -4.38 22.37
CA TRP A 772 -23.41 -4.57 20.98
C TRP A 772 -22.92 -6.01 20.74
N ALA A 773 -23.35 -6.60 19.63
CA ALA A 773 -22.96 -7.95 19.24
C ALA A 773 -21.49 -8.03 18.87
N THR A 774 -20.97 -7.01 18.19
CA THR A 774 -19.56 -6.86 17.80
C THR A 774 -19.03 -5.49 18.26
N SER A 775 -17.73 -5.27 18.09
CA SER A 775 -17.09 -3.95 18.26
C SER A 775 -16.15 -3.76 17.07
N ASN A 776 -16.69 -3.27 15.96
CA ASN A 776 -15.97 -2.90 14.74
C ASN A 776 -15.87 -1.37 14.60
N CYS A 777 -16.80 -0.62 15.21
CA CYS A 777 -16.76 0.83 15.22
C CYS A 777 -15.52 1.32 15.96
N THR A 778 -14.78 2.24 15.34
CA THR A 778 -13.54 2.83 15.89
C THR A 778 -13.82 3.94 16.90
N LEU A 779 -15.04 4.49 16.89
CA LEU A 779 -15.52 5.51 17.82
C LEU A 779 -16.63 4.92 18.68
N GLY A 780 -16.45 5.02 20.01
CA GLY A 780 -17.40 4.54 21.00
C GLY A 780 -16.77 4.46 22.38
N PHE A 781 -17.57 4.45 23.45
CA PHE A 781 -17.05 4.44 24.82
C PHE A 781 -16.16 3.22 25.11
N GLN A 782 -16.55 2.03 24.67
CA GLN A 782 -15.82 0.79 24.92
C GLN A 782 -14.46 0.69 24.19
N VAL A 783 -14.22 1.59 23.24
CA VAL A 783 -13.00 1.65 22.39
C VAL A 783 -12.30 3.02 22.48
N PHE A 784 -12.70 3.84 23.43
CA PHE A 784 -12.17 5.19 23.62
C PHE A 784 -10.64 5.22 23.81
N GLY A 785 -10.08 4.25 24.52
CA GLY A 785 -8.66 4.18 24.85
C GLY A 785 -7.72 3.79 23.69
N LEU A 786 -8.26 3.47 22.52
CA LEU A 786 -7.47 3.10 21.34
C LEU A 786 -6.65 4.26 20.77
N TRP A 787 -7.14 5.50 20.94
CA TRP A 787 -6.66 6.67 20.24
C TRP A 787 -5.44 7.30 20.93
N PRO A 788 -4.25 7.30 20.28
CA PRO A 788 -3.09 8.03 20.76
C PRO A 788 -3.30 9.55 20.73
N ASP A 789 -2.48 10.27 21.50
CA ASP A 789 -2.53 11.73 21.52
C ASP A 789 -2.20 12.31 20.14
N GLY A 790 -3.03 13.24 19.71
CA GLY A 790 -2.83 13.93 18.44
C GLY A 790 -3.22 13.15 17.19
N SER A 791 -3.86 11.98 17.37
CA SER A 791 -4.35 11.15 16.27
C SER A 791 -5.34 11.89 15.38
N ASP A 792 -5.32 11.47 14.13
CA ASP A 792 -6.37 11.72 13.14
C ASP A 792 -7.45 10.64 13.26
N GLY A 793 -8.69 10.98 13.05
CA GLY A 793 -9.78 10.00 13.04
C GLY A 793 -9.71 8.97 11.91
N THR A 794 -8.69 9.04 11.05
CA THR A 794 -8.39 8.09 9.97
C THR A 794 -7.17 7.21 10.29
N ASP A 795 -6.46 7.43 11.41
CA ASP A 795 -5.25 6.67 11.73
C ASP A 795 -5.55 5.20 12.08
N ILE A 796 -6.77 4.90 12.54
CA ILE A 796 -7.22 3.53 12.85
C ILE A 796 -8.27 3.11 11.83
N ASN A 797 -7.93 2.13 11.00
CA ASN A 797 -8.79 1.66 9.91
C ASN A 797 -9.74 0.54 10.31
N ALA A 798 -9.37 -0.27 11.27
CA ALA A 798 -10.15 -1.43 11.65
C ALA A 798 -10.02 -1.76 13.13
N VAL A 799 -11.11 -2.26 13.69
CA VAL A 799 -11.20 -2.75 15.06
C VAL A 799 -11.94 -4.08 15.05
N SER A 800 -11.53 -5.00 15.89
CA SER A 800 -12.23 -6.27 16.10
C SER A 800 -12.11 -6.69 17.57
N ARG A 801 -13.23 -7.06 18.16
CA ARG A 801 -13.29 -7.62 19.51
C ARG A 801 -13.31 -9.16 19.44
N SER A 802 -12.60 -9.81 20.35
CA SER A 802 -12.68 -11.25 20.52
C SER A 802 -14.09 -11.72 20.91
N ASN A 803 -14.46 -12.95 20.53
CA ASN A 803 -15.76 -13.55 20.87
C ASN A 803 -15.94 -13.72 22.39
N GLU A 804 -14.86 -14.03 23.12
CA GLU A 804 -14.82 -14.05 24.59
C GLU A 804 -14.98 -12.68 25.26
N LYS A 805 -14.98 -11.57 24.49
CA LYS A 805 -15.09 -10.19 24.97
C LYS A 805 -14.01 -9.80 25.99
N ARG A 806 -12.76 -10.28 25.78
CA ARG A 806 -11.60 -9.98 26.64
C ARG A 806 -10.50 -9.21 25.94
N LEU A 807 -10.44 -9.31 24.61
CA LEU A 807 -9.40 -8.73 23.78
C LEU A 807 -10.02 -7.82 22.74
N LEU A 808 -9.24 -6.81 22.34
CA LEU A 808 -9.55 -5.91 21.26
C LEU A 808 -8.30 -5.75 20.39
N VAL A 809 -8.45 -5.80 19.09
CA VAL A 809 -7.36 -5.61 18.14
C VAL A 809 -7.67 -4.46 17.20
N THR A 810 -6.63 -3.70 16.83
CA THR A 810 -6.74 -2.63 15.83
C THR A 810 -5.71 -2.78 14.73
N GLY A 811 -6.03 -2.26 13.55
CA GLY A 811 -5.10 -2.04 12.45
C GLY A 811 -5.01 -0.55 12.13
N ASP A 812 -3.78 -0.04 11.97
CA ASP A 812 -3.51 1.38 11.74
C ASP A 812 -2.94 1.70 10.35
N ASP A 813 -2.82 2.99 10.05
CA ASP A 813 -2.24 3.52 8.80
C ASP A 813 -0.72 3.28 8.69
N PHE A 814 -0.06 2.91 9.78
CA PHE A 814 1.39 2.74 9.89
C PHE A 814 1.82 1.26 9.80
N GLY A 815 0.90 0.38 9.38
CA GLY A 815 1.18 -1.05 9.23
C GLY A 815 1.31 -1.79 10.55
N LYS A 816 0.73 -1.29 11.65
CA LYS A 816 0.80 -1.92 12.96
C LYS A 816 -0.53 -2.54 13.35
N VAL A 817 -0.42 -3.69 14.00
CA VAL A 817 -1.52 -4.38 14.66
C VAL A 817 -1.33 -4.20 16.15
N HIS A 818 -2.33 -3.63 16.83
CA HIS A 818 -2.30 -3.41 18.27
C HIS A 818 -3.28 -4.35 18.98
N LEU A 819 -2.84 -4.98 20.05
CA LEU A 819 -3.67 -5.83 20.90
C LEU A 819 -3.86 -5.18 22.25
N PHE A 820 -5.13 -4.93 22.62
CA PHE A 820 -5.58 -4.31 23.87
C PHE A 820 -6.40 -5.28 24.71
N SER A 821 -6.54 -5.00 26.01
CA SER A 821 -7.59 -5.58 26.85
C SER A 821 -8.94 -4.99 26.49
N PHE A 822 -10.03 -5.75 26.58
CA PHE A 822 -11.40 -5.26 26.40
C PHE A 822 -12.18 -5.32 27.71
N PRO A 823 -13.00 -4.30 28.04
CA PRO A 823 -13.21 -3.04 27.31
C PRO A 823 -11.99 -2.10 27.36
N CYS A 824 -11.79 -1.37 26.27
CA CYS A 824 -10.71 -0.41 26.11
C CYS A 824 -11.24 1.02 26.32
N SER A 825 -11.76 1.27 27.53
CA SER A 825 -12.46 2.52 27.89
C SER A 825 -11.60 3.49 28.71
N GLN A 826 -10.32 3.21 28.91
CA GLN A 826 -9.41 4.07 29.68
C GLN A 826 -8.50 4.85 28.73
N PHE A 827 -8.30 6.14 29.01
CA PHE A 827 -7.45 7.00 28.20
C PHE A 827 -6.00 6.47 28.14
N ARG A 828 -5.42 6.44 26.95
CA ARG A 828 -4.07 5.88 26.69
C ARG A 828 -3.92 4.43 27.13
N ALA A 829 -4.88 3.59 26.77
CA ALA A 829 -4.82 2.17 27.09
C ALA A 829 -3.54 1.54 26.54
N PRO A 830 -2.81 0.75 27.33
CA PRO A 830 -1.59 0.09 26.85
C PRO A 830 -1.91 -1.06 25.91
N SER A 831 -1.06 -1.27 24.91
CA SER A 831 -1.20 -2.34 23.92
C SER A 831 0.10 -3.06 23.65
N HIS A 832 0.00 -4.30 23.19
CA HIS A 832 1.08 -4.97 22.47
C HIS A 832 1.04 -4.57 21.01
N VAL A 833 2.18 -4.15 20.45
CA VAL A 833 2.31 -3.64 19.08
C VAL A 833 3.08 -4.64 18.21
N TYR A 834 2.52 -4.99 17.06
CA TYR A 834 3.09 -5.95 16.12
C TYR A 834 3.28 -5.30 14.76
N GLY A 835 4.46 -5.51 14.17
CA GLY A 835 4.78 -5.12 12.79
C GLY A 835 4.73 -6.34 11.87
N GLY A 836 4.76 -6.08 10.58
CA GLY A 836 4.73 -7.10 9.52
C GLY A 836 4.20 -6.50 8.23
N HIS A 837 3.09 -5.76 8.31
CA HIS A 837 2.61 -4.96 7.21
C HIS A 837 3.52 -3.75 6.96
N SER A 838 3.68 -3.37 5.71
CA SER A 838 4.45 -2.19 5.27
C SER A 838 3.55 -1.06 4.74
N SER A 839 2.26 -1.28 4.73
CA SER A 839 1.22 -0.32 4.35
C SER A 839 0.14 -0.30 5.42
N HIS A 840 -0.84 0.58 5.27
CA HIS A 840 -2.00 0.62 6.16
C HIS A 840 -2.65 -0.77 6.30
N VAL A 841 -2.96 -1.14 7.54
CA VAL A 841 -3.73 -2.35 7.85
C VAL A 841 -5.20 -2.03 7.60
N THR A 842 -5.77 -2.63 6.58
CA THR A 842 -7.14 -2.31 6.14
C THR A 842 -8.21 -3.02 6.96
N ASN A 843 -7.91 -4.22 7.45
CA ASN A 843 -8.86 -4.98 8.25
C ASN A 843 -8.16 -5.92 9.23
N VAL A 844 -8.82 -6.19 10.35
CA VAL A 844 -8.41 -7.17 11.37
C VAL A 844 -9.63 -7.93 11.87
N LYS A 845 -9.54 -9.27 12.01
CA LYS A 845 -10.64 -10.10 12.49
C LYS A 845 -10.12 -11.30 13.31
N PHE A 846 -10.72 -11.54 14.48
CA PHE A 846 -10.55 -12.82 15.17
C PHE A 846 -11.32 -13.91 14.43
N LEU A 847 -10.79 -15.12 14.40
CA LEU A 847 -11.54 -16.30 13.98
C LEU A 847 -12.67 -16.61 14.98
N PHE A 848 -13.58 -17.49 14.58
CA PHE A 848 -14.78 -17.82 15.37
C PHE A 848 -14.50 -18.36 16.78
N ASP A 849 -13.33 -18.93 17.02
CA ASP A 849 -12.89 -19.54 18.27
C ASP A 849 -11.82 -18.72 19.02
N ASP A 850 -11.51 -17.53 18.56
CA ASP A 850 -10.45 -16.64 19.08
C ASP A 850 -9.03 -17.24 19.10
N SER A 851 -8.82 -18.41 18.47
CA SER A 851 -7.50 -19.05 18.41
C SER A 851 -6.49 -18.28 17.59
N CYS A 852 -6.99 -17.63 16.55
CA CYS A 852 -6.21 -16.86 15.61
C CYS A 852 -6.87 -15.51 15.27
N LEU A 853 -6.03 -14.59 14.82
CA LEU A 853 -6.37 -13.30 14.24
C LEU A 853 -5.89 -13.29 12.80
N VAL A 854 -6.65 -12.70 11.91
CA VAL A 854 -6.24 -12.39 10.53
C VAL A 854 -6.18 -10.89 10.34
N SER A 855 -5.11 -10.39 9.72
CA SER A 855 -4.95 -8.98 9.32
C SER A 855 -4.65 -8.88 7.83
N THR A 856 -5.15 -7.82 7.18
CA THR A 856 -4.92 -7.55 5.76
C THR A 856 -4.21 -6.22 5.59
N GLY A 857 -3.17 -6.19 4.76
CA GLY A 857 -2.47 -4.98 4.38
C GLY A 857 -2.99 -4.44 3.04
N GLY A 858 -3.15 -3.12 2.91
CA GLY A 858 -3.68 -2.51 1.70
C GLY A 858 -2.74 -2.65 0.51
N LYS A 859 -1.82 -1.70 0.34
CA LYS A 859 -0.89 -1.66 -0.81
C LYS A 859 0.19 -2.73 -0.79
N ASP A 860 0.48 -3.32 0.36
CA ASP A 860 1.44 -4.41 0.48
C ASP A 860 0.85 -5.77 0.08
N MET A 861 -0.48 -5.84 -0.14
CA MET A 861 -1.20 -7.02 -0.64
C MET A 861 -1.02 -8.27 0.21
N SER A 862 -0.58 -8.12 1.47
CA SER A 862 -0.31 -9.23 2.37
C SER A 862 -1.51 -9.57 3.24
N VAL A 863 -1.66 -10.85 3.56
CA VAL A 863 -2.58 -11.35 4.57
C VAL A 863 -1.75 -12.08 5.62
N MET A 864 -1.92 -11.74 6.88
CA MET A 864 -1.15 -12.30 7.98
C MET A 864 -2.08 -12.97 8.99
N GLN A 865 -1.77 -14.20 9.32
CA GLN A 865 -2.44 -14.96 10.38
C GLN A 865 -1.58 -14.95 11.63
N TRP A 866 -2.19 -14.60 12.75
CA TRP A 866 -1.54 -14.47 14.04
C TRP A 866 -2.19 -15.44 15.02
N ARG A 867 -1.40 -16.26 15.69
CA ARG A 867 -1.89 -17.12 16.77
C ARG A 867 -1.99 -16.34 18.07
N VAL A 868 -3.09 -16.48 18.79
CA VAL A 868 -3.31 -15.87 20.11
C VAL A 868 -2.69 -16.81 21.16
N VAL A 869 -1.63 -16.36 21.86
CA VAL A 869 -0.82 -17.16 22.80
C VAL A 869 -0.84 -16.62 24.21
#